data_c5a62e755cfbfc3cc848b080bda6a6bf
#
_entry.id   c5a62e755cfbfc3cc848b080bda6a6bf
#
_cell.length_a   1.000
_cell.length_b   1.000
_cell.length_c   1.000
_cell.angle_alpha   90.00
_cell.angle_beta   90.00
_cell.angle_gamma   90.00
#
_symmetry.space_group_name_H-M   'P 1'
#
loop_
_entity.id
_entity.type
_entity.pdbx_description
1 polymer ?
#
loop_
_entity_poly.entity_id
_entity_poly.type
_entity_poly.pdbx_seq_one_letter_code
_entity_poly.pdbx_strand_id
1 'polypeptide(L)'
;MALVVATGSDTYLGGIAKMLNGRGEKSAFDRGVSSVSMLLVRLMLVMAPAVFAINAATKGNVIDALLFATSVAVGITPQMLPVIVTTSLSQGAKDLARRQVIVKELPAIQNLGAMDVLCCDKTGTLTEDRIVLERYLNTDGNEDARVLRHAFLNSFFQTGLKNLIDLAVIDRADVTSSTVVPDSTLGQSLRDRYTKVDEVPFDFSRRRLSVVVADAQGKTQMVTKGAAEEMLEICSFVEVDGAAQPLTEDKLAQIRQQVAGLNAEGLRVIAVAQKTNPRCVGEFGIADECDMVLMGFLAFLDPPKASAAGAVATLEAKGVAVKVLTGDNDRVAATVCEQIGIDASNVLLGSEIDALDDAELAERAEKTHLFAKLSPLQKARLVRVMRELPGHTVGFMGDGINDAAAMRASDCGISVDSAVDIAKESADIILLQKDLGVLERGIIEGRRTYGNLLKYLKTTVSSNFGNVLSVTVASLFLPFLPMSALQLVLLSLVYEIVCIALPWDTVDDAWTARPRAWDAASIKGFMLELGPVSSLFDIVTFAALFFVVCPATVGASWAELAAEGDAAGMATFAAIFQSGWFVESMWAETLVIHMLRSPRLPSLRDHAAPALCVLTVLGLALVTWLPASPIADALGLMTLPTSFFALLIGIVTAYIALTQLAKRRYIARHGELL
;
A
#
# COMPACT_ATOMS: atom_id res chain seq x y z
N MET A 1 18.65 -19.85 -37.25
CA MET A 1 17.64 -19.01 -37.94
C MET A 1 16.34 -19.14 -37.14
N ALA A 2 15.67 -18.05 -36.78
CA ALA A 2 14.39 -18.09 -36.06
C ALA A 2 13.30 -17.44 -36.93
N LEU A 3 12.09 -18.05 -36.92
CA LEU A 3 10.92 -17.50 -37.58
C LEU A 3 10.10 -16.70 -36.57
N VAL A 4 9.90 -15.41 -36.85
CA VAL A 4 9.02 -14.56 -36.04
C VAL A 4 7.58 -14.83 -36.47
N VAL A 5 6.75 -15.40 -35.57
CA VAL A 5 5.35 -15.78 -35.83
C VAL A 5 4.35 -14.75 -35.32
N ALA A 6 4.75 -13.90 -34.39
CA ALA A 6 3.94 -12.80 -33.83
C ALA A 6 4.84 -11.62 -33.49
N THR A 7 4.31 -10.39 -33.62
CA THR A 7 5.03 -9.15 -33.30
C THR A 7 4.16 -8.20 -32.48
N GLY A 8 4.82 -7.29 -31.74
CA GLY A 8 4.12 -6.24 -30.98
C GLY A 8 3.10 -6.81 -30.00
N SER A 9 1.88 -6.30 -30.06
CA SER A 9 0.78 -6.66 -29.16
C SER A 9 0.27 -8.10 -29.28
N ASP A 10 0.65 -8.83 -30.31
CA ASP A 10 0.18 -10.19 -30.56
C ASP A 10 1.17 -11.25 -30.04
N THR A 11 2.34 -10.82 -29.54
CA THR A 11 3.26 -11.67 -28.80
C THR A 11 2.72 -11.98 -27.41
N TYR A 12 3.23 -13.04 -26.78
CA TYR A 12 2.89 -13.35 -25.37
C TYR A 12 3.17 -12.15 -24.45
N LEU A 13 4.33 -11.51 -24.60
CA LEU A 13 4.68 -10.29 -23.87
C LEU A 13 3.75 -9.11 -24.22
N GLY A 14 3.36 -8.98 -25.49
CA GLY A 14 2.40 -7.98 -25.95
C GLY A 14 1.00 -8.18 -25.35
N GLY A 15 0.58 -9.42 -25.13
CA GLY A 15 -0.65 -9.77 -24.41
C GLY A 15 -0.61 -9.28 -22.95
N ILE A 16 0.49 -9.51 -22.25
CA ILE A 16 0.74 -8.97 -20.90
C ILE A 16 0.73 -7.43 -20.94
N ALA A 17 1.43 -6.82 -21.89
CA ALA A 17 1.49 -5.37 -22.04
C ALA A 17 0.12 -4.72 -22.33
N LYS A 18 -0.79 -5.39 -23.09
CA LYS A 18 -2.18 -4.93 -23.26
C LYS A 18 -2.94 -4.87 -21.93
N MET A 19 -2.75 -5.85 -21.05
CA MET A 19 -3.35 -5.85 -19.70
C MET A 19 -2.78 -4.72 -18.83
N LEU A 20 -1.51 -4.36 -19.02
CA LEU A 20 -0.84 -3.29 -18.30
C LEU A 20 -1.29 -1.89 -18.73
N ASN A 21 -1.80 -1.71 -19.97
CA ASN A 21 -2.25 -0.43 -20.52
C ASN A 21 -3.70 -0.04 -20.16
N GLY A 22 -4.44 -0.87 -19.43
CA GLY A 22 -5.73 -0.49 -18.87
C GLY A 22 -5.57 0.67 -17.88
N ARG A 23 -6.43 1.71 -17.98
CA ARG A 23 -6.54 2.71 -16.90
C ARG A 23 -6.92 1.97 -15.63
N GLY A 24 -6.07 2.07 -14.60
CA GLY A 24 -6.38 1.51 -13.29
C GLY A 24 -7.74 2.03 -12.80
N GLU A 25 -8.53 1.16 -12.19
CA GLU A 25 -9.75 1.57 -11.49
C GLU A 25 -9.38 2.54 -10.36
N LYS A 26 -10.31 3.47 -10.04
CA LYS A 26 -10.14 4.42 -8.94
C LYS A 26 -9.80 3.66 -7.65
N SER A 27 -8.76 4.07 -6.96
CA SER A 27 -8.36 3.48 -5.69
C SER A 27 -9.45 3.62 -4.62
N ALA A 28 -9.40 2.82 -3.57
CA ALA A 28 -10.28 2.95 -2.40
C ALA A 28 -10.18 4.36 -1.82
N PHE A 29 -9.00 4.96 -1.84
CA PHE A 29 -8.75 6.33 -1.41
C PHE A 29 -9.49 7.37 -2.27
N ASP A 30 -9.39 7.30 -3.60
CA ASP A 30 -10.06 8.26 -4.49
C ASP A 30 -11.58 8.21 -4.33
N ARG A 31 -12.12 7.00 -4.16
CA ARG A 31 -13.55 6.79 -3.85
C ARG A 31 -13.92 7.42 -2.51
N GLY A 32 -13.05 7.27 -1.51
CA GLY A 32 -13.25 7.80 -0.18
C GLY A 32 -13.24 9.32 -0.11
N VAL A 33 -12.22 9.98 -0.68
CA VAL A 33 -12.15 11.45 -0.77
C VAL A 33 -13.36 12.02 -1.53
N SER A 34 -13.74 11.37 -2.64
CA SER A 34 -14.95 11.73 -3.40
C SER A 34 -16.22 11.61 -2.56
N SER A 35 -16.32 10.58 -1.70
CA SER A 35 -17.46 10.39 -0.80
C SER A 35 -17.60 11.50 0.26
N VAL A 36 -16.49 11.92 0.86
CA VAL A 36 -16.46 13.04 1.83
C VAL A 36 -16.79 14.35 1.12
N SER A 37 -16.21 14.60 -0.03
CA SER A 37 -16.52 15.79 -0.84
C SER A 37 -18.02 15.86 -1.17
N MET A 38 -18.62 14.73 -1.55
CA MET A 38 -20.07 14.65 -1.84
C MET A 38 -20.93 14.85 -0.58
N LEU A 39 -20.48 14.39 0.60
CA LEU A 39 -21.15 14.68 1.87
C LEU A 39 -21.22 16.19 2.13
N LEU A 40 -20.10 16.89 1.95
CA LEU A 40 -20.03 18.35 2.14
C LEU A 40 -20.84 19.12 1.11
N VAL A 41 -20.81 18.70 -0.16
CA VAL A 41 -21.67 19.29 -1.21
C VAL A 41 -23.15 19.13 -0.88
N ARG A 42 -23.59 17.97 -0.37
CA ARG A 42 -24.98 17.77 0.07
C ARG A 42 -25.33 18.68 1.25
N LEU A 43 -24.43 18.81 2.23
CA LEU A 43 -24.62 19.72 3.36
C LEU A 43 -24.76 21.17 2.87
N MET A 44 -23.88 21.61 1.97
CA MET A 44 -23.91 22.95 1.37
C MET A 44 -25.23 23.23 0.64
N LEU A 45 -25.71 22.26 -0.18
CA LEU A 45 -26.95 22.38 -0.95
C LEU A 45 -28.21 22.48 -0.08
N VAL A 46 -28.15 22.05 1.17
CA VAL A 46 -29.26 22.20 2.13
C VAL A 46 -29.12 23.46 2.97
N MET A 47 -27.93 23.70 3.53
CA MET A 47 -27.71 24.72 4.53
C MET A 47 -27.60 26.13 3.94
N ALA A 48 -26.92 26.31 2.81
CA ALA A 48 -26.78 27.66 2.22
C ALA A 48 -28.11 28.24 1.74
N PRO A 49 -29.01 27.51 1.04
CA PRO A 49 -30.35 27.99 0.75
C PRO A 49 -31.19 28.25 2.00
N ALA A 50 -31.04 27.44 3.05
CA ALA A 50 -31.75 27.66 4.31
C ALA A 50 -31.32 28.99 4.98
N VAL A 51 -30.00 29.22 5.09
CA VAL A 51 -29.41 30.46 5.62
C VAL A 51 -29.84 31.68 4.77
N PHE A 52 -29.85 31.54 3.44
CA PHE A 52 -30.33 32.58 2.53
C PHE A 52 -31.81 32.93 2.82
N ALA A 53 -32.68 31.91 2.83
CA ALA A 53 -34.12 32.13 3.03
C ALA A 53 -34.42 32.79 4.41
N ILE A 54 -33.75 32.33 5.46
CA ILE A 54 -33.90 32.91 6.81
C ILE A 54 -33.47 34.38 6.79
N ASN A 55 -32.27 34.71 6.30
CA ASN A 55 -31.77 36.09 6.33
C ASN A 55 -32.57 37.01 5.40
N ALA A 56 -32.96 36.55 4.20
CA ALA A 56 -33.82 37.34 3.30
C ALA A 56 -35.18 37.68 3.92
N ALA A 57 -35.78 36.72 4.65
CA ALA A 57 -37.08 36.92 5.31
C ALA A 57 -36.97 37.80 6.58
N THR A 58 -35.88 37.67 7.35
CA THR A 58 -35.76 38.32 8.67
C THR A 58 -35.05 39.67 8.63
N LYS A 59 -34.11 39.90 7.69
CA LYS A 59 -33.28 41.11 7.60
C LYS A 59 -33.71 42.08 6.50
N GLY A 60 -34.53 41.66 5.56
CA GLY A 60 -35.11 42.51 4.50
C GLY A 60 -34.16 42.92 3.37
N ASN A 61 -32.86 42.64 3.47
CA ASN A 61 -31.88 42.91 2.41
C ASN A 61 -31.48 41.61 1.71
N VAL A 62 -32.04 41.38 0.52
CA VAL A 62 -31.83 40.16 -0.27
C VAL A 62 -30.39 40.02 -0.78
N ILE A 63 -29.75 41.17 -1.12
CA ILE A 63 -28.37 41.16 -1.63
C ILE A 63 -27.37 40.71 -0.56
N ASP A 64 -27.47 41.32 0.63
CA ASP A 64 -26.61 40.96 1.76
C ASP A 64 -26.86 39.53 2.22
N ALA A 65 -28.13 39.07 2.22
CA ALA A 65 -28.48 37.69 2.52
C ALA A 65 -27.87 36.70 1.52
N LEU A 66 -27.85 37.07 0.21
CA LEU A 66 -27.23 36.23 -0.84
C LEU A 66 -25.70 36.18 -0.71
N LEU A 67 -25.06 37.34 -0.47
CA LEU A 67 -23.61 37.41 -0.28
C LEU A 67 -23.19 36.60 0.96
N PHE A 68 -23.95 36.72 2.06
CA PHE A 68 -23.72 35.99 3.28
C PHE A 68 -23.88 34.47 3.08
N ALA A 69 -25.00 34.03 2.47
CA ALA A 69 -25.24 32.63 2.20
C ALA A 69 -24.18 32.03 1.25
N THR A 70 -23.71 32.80 0.27
CA THR A 70 -22.60 32.39 -0.61
C THR A 70 -21.31 32.23 0.19
N SER A 71 -21.00 33.14 1.12
CA SER A 71 -19.83 33.02 1.99
C SER A 71 -19.90 31.81 2.93
N VAL A 72 -21.08 31.50 3.44
CA VAL A 72 -21.34 30.29 4.23
C VAL A 72 -21.11 29.05 3.37
N ALA A 73 -21.60 29.03 2.12
CA ALA A 73 -21.36 27.91 1.17
C ALA A 73 -19.88 27.72 0.89
N VAL A 74 -19.13 28.81 0.71
CA VAL A 74 -17.67 28.77 0.51
C VAL A 74 -16.96 28.23 1.77
N GLY A 75 -17.39 28.68 2.98
CA GLY A 75 -16.80 28.23 4.25
C GLY A 75 -17.06 26.75 4.58
N ILE A 76 -18.18 26.16 4.10
CA ILE A 76 -18.45 24.73 4.28
C ILE A 76 -17.49 23.88 3.44
N THR A 77 -17.03 24.40 2.29
CA THR A 77 -16.19 23.66 1.36
C THR A 77 -14.74 23.71 1.83
N PRO A 78 -14.08 22.57 2.10
CA PRO A 78 -12.67 22.54 2.52
C PRO A 78 -11.77 22.87 1.33
N GLN A 79 -11.49 24.15 1.12
CA GLN A 79 -10.78 24.66 -0.06
C GLN A 79 -9.34 24.15 -0.14
N MET A 80 -8.71 23.94 1.02
CA MET A 80 -7.33 23.44 1.13
C MET A 80 -7.21 21.92 1.15
N LEU A 81 -8.32 21.16 1.02
CA LEU A 81 -8.27 19.70 0.99
C LEU A 81 -7.27 19.15 -0.05
N PRO A 82 -7.28 19.61 -1.32
CA PRO A 82 -6.29 19.11 -2.30
C PRO A 82 -4.86 19.46 -1.90
N VAL A 83 -4.63 20.65 -1.33
CA VAL A 83 -3.30 21.08 -0.87
C VAL A 83 -2.82 20.23 0.30
N ILE A 84 -3.68 19.98 1.29
CA ILE A 84 -3.31 19.18 2.46
C ILE A 84 -3.12 17.72 2.12
N VAL A 85 -3.96 17.16 1.23
CA VAL A 85 -3.77 15.80 0.69
C VAL A 85 -2.40 15.71 0.02
N THR A 86 -2.09 16.60 -0.91
CA THR A 86 -0.81 16.60 -1.63
C THR A 86 0.38 16.81 -0.68
N THR A 87 0.26 17.72 0.28
CA THR A 87 1.31 17.98 1.27
C THR A 87 1.52 16.77 2.19
N SER A 88 0.45 16.12 2.65
CA SER A 88 0.51 14.89 3.47
C SER A 88 1.19 13.76 2.72
N LEU A 89 0.80 13.52 1.47
CA LEU A 89 1.39 12.47 0.64
C LEU A 89 2.85 12.78 0.29
N SER A 90 3.18 14.05 -0.01
CA SER A 90 4.55 14.48 -0.29
C SER A 90 5.46 14.33 0.93
N GLN A 91 4.97 14.70 2.13
CA GLN A 91 5.71 14.49 3.37
C GLN A 91 5.85 12.99 3.66
N GLY A 92 4.80 12.20 3.49
CA GLY A 92 4.82 10.73 3.60
C GLY A 92 5.83 10.10 2.65
N ALA A 93 5.87 10.52 1.38
CA ALA A 93 6.85 10.05 0.40
C ALA A 93 8.29 10.37 0.81
N LYS A 94 8.53 11.57 1.36
CA LYS A 94 9.84 11.96 1.89
C LYS A 94 10.28 11.10 3.08
N ASP A 95 9.37 10.80 3.99
CA ASP A 95 9.66 9.99 5.17
C ASP A 95 9.81 8.50 4.80
N LEU A 96 9.07 8.02 3.79
CA LEU A 96 9.25 6.71 3.18
C LEU A 96 10.62 6.58 2.48
N ALA A 97 11.04 7.61 1.73
CA ALA A 97 12.35 7.63 1.06
C ALA A 97 13.51 7.52 2.07
N ARG A 98 13.40 8.17 3.23
CA ARG A 98 14.37 8.02 4.33
C ARG A 98 14.42 6.61 4.89
N ARG A 99 13.37 5.82 4.72
CA ARG A 99 13.26 4.42 5.11
C ARG A 99 13.52 3.45 3.95
N GLN A 100 14.13 3.95 2.86
CA GLN A 100 14.49 3.15 1.69
C GLN A 100 13.28 2.63 0.89
N VAL A 101 12.18 3.36 0.91
CA VAL A 101 10.96 3.09 0.16
C VAL A 101 10.71 4.25 -0.81
N ILE A 102 10.81 4.01 -2.09
CA ILE A 102 10.56 5.01 -3.14
C ILE A 102 9.12 4.87 -3.62
N VAL A 103 8.39 5.97 -3.60
CA VAL A 103 7.00 6.06 -4.05
C VAL A 103 6.97 6.63 -5.46
N LYS A 104 6.40 5.92 -6.42
CA LYS A 104 6.17 6.38 -7.79
C LYS A 104 4.80 7.05 -7.92
N GLU A 105 3.79 6.46 -7.30
CA GLU A 105 2.42 6.96 -7.30
C GLU A 105 2.03 7.39 -5.87
N LEU A 106 1.86 8.69 -5.63
CA LEU A 106 1.57 9.23 -4.29
C LEU A 106 0.34 8.59 -3.60
N PRO A 107 -0.77 8.31 -4.30
CA PRO A 107 -1.93 7.65 -3.70
C PRO A 107 -1.62 6.25 -3.13
N ALA A 108 -0.61 5.56 -3.65
CA ALA A 108 -0.21 4.23 -3.18
C ALA A 108 0.26 4.23 -1.71
N ILE A 109 0.70 5.37 -1.16
CA ILE A 109 1.07 5.51 0.27
C ILE A 109 -0.10 5.11 1.17
N GLN A 110 -1.32 5.47 0.78
CA GLN A 110 -2.51 5.18 1.58
C GLN A 110 -2.94 3.73 1.45
N ASN A 111 -2.87 3.18 0.24
CA ASN A 111 -3.11 1.76 0.02
C ASN A 111 -2.09 0.91 0.79
N LEU A 112 -0.81 1.34 0.82
CA LEU A 112 0.22 0.72 1.64
C LEU A 112 -0.15 0.73 3.13
N GLY A 113 -0.66 1.84 3.64
CA GLY A 113 -1.11 1.98 5.03
C GLY A 113 -2.38 1.18 5.35
N ALA A 114 -3.28 1.06 4.39
CA ALA A 114 -4.55 0.33 4.52
C ALA A 114 -4.38 -1.19 4.32
N MET A 115 -3.26 -1.63 3.76
CA MET A 115 -3.02 -3.03 3.39
C MET A 115 -3.21 -3.97 4.57
N ASP A 116 -4.06 -4.97 4.36
CA ASP A 116 -4.34 -6.07 5.28
C ASP A 116 -3.97 -7.44 4.69
N VAL A 117 -3.80 -7.54 3.36
CA VAL A 117 -3.33 -8.72 2.65
C VAL A 117 -2.12 -8.37 1.81
N LEU A 118 -1.00 -9.06 2.04
CA LEU A 118 0.20 -8.99 1.22
C LEU A 118 0.36 -10.30 0.46
N CYS A 119 0.18 -10.25 -0.85
CA CYS A 119 0.57 -11.31 -1.76
C CYS A 119 2.03 -11.12 -2.17
N CYS A 120 2.83 -12.15 -2.12
CA CYS A 120 4.22 -12.09 -2.54
C CYS A 120 4.61 -13.31 -3.37
N ASP A 121 5.52 -13.12 -4.34
CA ASP A 121 6.19 -14.26 -4.95
C ASP A 121 7.16 -14.89 -3.93
N LYS A 122 7.39 -16.20 -4.05
CA LYS A 122 8.31 -16.94 -3.19
C LYS A 122 9.76 -16.60 -3.52
N THR A 123 10.11 -16.81 -4.79
CA THR A 123 11.49 -16.80 -5.27
C THR A 123 12.05 -15.38 -5.26
N GLY A 124 13.23 -15.23 -4.64
CA GLY A 124 13.88 -13.95 -4.52
C GLY A 124 13.20 -12.96 -3.55
N THR A 125 11.93 -13.09 -3.22
CA THR A 125 11.24 -12.25 -2.23
C THR A 125 11.39 -12.80 -0.82
N LEU A 126 10.96 -14.03 -0.59
CA LEU A 126 11.07 -14.74 0.69
C LEU A 126 12.36 -15.55 0.80
N THR A 127 12.91 -15.98 -0.35
CA THR A 127 14.15 -16.73 -0.45
C THR A 127 15.30 -15.85 -0.94
N GLU A 128 16.53 -16.32 -0.75
CA GLU A 128 17.73 -15.67 -1.28
C GLU A 128 17.71 -15.68 -2.82
N ASP A 129 18.39 -14.71 -3.46
CA ASP A 129 18.58 -14.69 -4.92
C ASP A 129 19.68 -15.66 -5.35
N ARG A 130 19.86 -16.74 -4.61
CA ARG A 130 20.89 -17.77 -4.84
C ARG A 130 20.30 -19.15 -4.66
N ILE A 131 20.43 -19.96 -5.70
CA ILE A 131 20.14 -21.39 -5.65
C ILE A 131 21.43 -22.13 -5.36
N VAL A 132 21.39 -23.11 -4.46
CA VAL A 132 22.54 -23.95 -4.13
C VAL A 132 22.28 -25.37 -4.58
N LEU A 133 23.22 -25.97 -5.33
CA LEU A 133 23.19 -27.39 -5.62
C LEU A 133 23.62 -28.16 -4.36
N GLU A 134 22.63 -28.70 -3.64
CA GLU A 134 22.85 -29.41 -2.40
C GLU A 134 23.31 -30.84 -2.62
N ARG A 135 22.60 -31.57 -3.49
CA ARG A 135 22.90 -32.99 -3.80
C ARG A 135 22.89 -33.25 -5.30
N TYR A 136 23.73 -34.19 -5.71
CA TYR A 136 23.77 -34.75 -7.07
C TYR A 136 23.76 -36.28 -6.97
N LEU A 137 22.60 -36.88 -7.22
CA LEU A 137 22.29 -38.27 -6.85
C LEU A 137 22.10 -39.12 -8.10
N ASN A 138 22.59 -40.38 -8.07
CA ASN A 138 22.23 -41.39 -9.05
C ASN A 138 20.78 -41.89 -8.84
N THR A 139 20.35 -42.83 -9.66
CA THR A 139 18.98 -43.38 -9.62
C THR A 139 18.70 -44.29 -8.42
N ASP A 140 19.70 -44.59 -7.59
CA ASP A 140 19.58 -45.33 -6.33
C ASP A 140 19.64 -44.43 -5.10
N GLY A 141 19.82 -43.09 -5.30
CA GLY A 141 19.84 -42.10 -4.22
C GLY A 141 21.23 -41.84 -3.62
N ASN A 142 22.28 -42.35 -4.22
CA ASN A 142 23.65 -42.11 -3.77
C ASN A 142 24.30 -40.95 -4.53
N GLU A 143 25.16 -40.18 -3.84
CA GLU A 143 25.94 -39.13 -4.54
C GLU A 143 26.83 -39.73 -5.63
N ASP A 144 26.76 -39.12 -6.82
CA ASP A 144 27.51 -39.59 -7.97
C ASP A 144 28.06 -38.44 -8.82
N ALA A 145 29.39 -38.28 -8.83
CA ALA A 145 30.10 -37.26 -9.60
C ALA A 145 29.83 -37.33 -11.12
N ARG A 146 29.38 -38.47 -11.66
CA ARG A 146 28.99 -38.59 -13.06
C ARG A 146 27.72 -37.79 -13.38
N VAL A 147 26.77 -37.72 -12.44
CA VAL A 147 25.58 -36.88 -12.59
C VAL A 147 25.98 -35.40 -12.64
N LEU A 148 26.85 -34.97 -11.73
CA LEU A 148 27.38 -33.60 -11.71
C LEU A 148 28.14 -33.28 -12.99
N ARG A 149 28.97 -34.25 -13.51
CA ARG A 149 29.68 -34.10 -14.79
C ARG A 149 28.72 -33.83 -15.96
N HIS A 150 27.67 -34.64 -16.11
CA HIS A 150 26.70 -34.46 -17.19
C HIS A 150 25.93 -33.13 -17.03
N ALA A 151 25.53 -32.81 -15.84
CA ALA A 151 24.88 -31.54 -15.54
C ALA A 151 25.75 -30.33 -15.89
N PHE A 152 27.05 -30.40 -15.55
CA PHE A 152 28.02 -29.36 -15.91
C PHE A 152 28.15 -29.19 -17.41
N LEU A 153 28.31 -30.29 -18.17
CA LEU A 153 28.42 -30.24 -19.64
C LEU A 153 27.20 -29.54 -20.25
N ASN A 154 26.01 -29.84 -19.78
CA ASN A 154 24.79 -29.18 -20.23
C ASN A 154 24.77 -27.70 -19.84
N SER A 155 25.00 -27.36 -18.56
CA SER A 155 24.92 -25.98 -18.05
C SER A 155 26.02 -25.07 -18.61
N PHE A 156 27.24 -25.61 -18.84
CA PHE A 156 28.36 -24.81 -19.31
C PHE A 156 28.29 -24.53 -20.81
N PHE A 157 27.96 -25.52 -21.63
CA PHE A 157 28.01 -25.43 -23.08
C PHE A 157 26.74 -24.91 -23.75
N GLN A 158 25.65 -24.66 -23.00
CA GLN A 158 24.49 -23.95 -23.55
C GLN A 158 24.83 -22.50 -23.92
N THR A 159 24.22 -21.96 -24.99
CA THR A 159 24.49 -20.61 -25.50
C THR A 159 23.55 -19.52 -24.95
N GLY A 160 22.48 -19.88 -24.29
CA GLY A 160 21.54 -18.94 -23.69
C GLY A 160 22.08 -18.20 -22.45
N LEU A 161 21.28 -17.28 -21.90
CA LEU A 161 21.55 -16.72 -20.57
C LEU A 161 21.53 -17.86 -19.55
N LYS A 162 22.63 -18.00 -18.81
CA LYS A 162 22.73 -18.99 -17.72
C LYS A 162 21.82 -18.54 -16.59
N ASN A 163 20.87 -19.38 -16.21
CA ASN A 163 20.00 -19.16 -15.08
C ASN A 163 20.69 -19.54 -13.75
N LEU A 164 20.05 -19.26 -12.62
CA LEU A 164 20.60 -19.54 -11.28
C LEU A 164 20.93 -21.04 -11.07
N ILE A 165 20.15 -21.94 -11.69
CA ILE A 165 20.39 -23.39 -11.65
C ILE A 165 21.68 -23.76 -12.40
N ASP A 166 21.91 -23.17 -13.57
CA ASP A 166 23.12 -23.35 -14.34
C ASP A 166 24.35 -22.87 -13.59
N LEU A 167 24.27 -21.70 -12.99
CA LEU A 167 25.34 -21.13 -12.17
C LEU A 167 25.65 -22.03 -10.97
N ALA A 168 24.63 -22.51 -10.25
CA ALA A 168 24.80 -23.40 -9.11
C ALA A 168 25.49 -24.72 -9.49
N VAL A 169 25.20 -25.28 -10.67
CA VAL A 169 25.88 -26.48 -11.19
C VAL A 169 27.34 -26.20 -11.52
N ILE A 170 27.60 -25.06 -12.18
CA ILE A 170 28.97 -24.65 -12.56
C ILE A 170 29.80 -24.39 -11.31
N ASP A 171 29.27 -23.60 -10.36
CA ASP A 171 29.95 -23.28 -9.10
C ASP A 171 30.27 -24.55 -8.30
N ARG A 172 29.35 -25.52 -8.24
CA ARG A 172 29.58 -26.79 -7.55
C ARG A 172 30.69 -27.62 -8.22
N ALA A 173 30.71 -27.66 -9.55
CA ALA A 173 31.73 -28.37 -10.29
C ALA A 173 33.12 -27.70 -10.20
N ASP A 174 33.15 -26.37 -10.07
CA ASP A 174 34.38 -25.59 -9.94
C ASP A 174 35.05 -25.73 -8.56
N VAL A 175 34.31 -26.15 -7.52
CA VAL A 175 34.87 -26.44 -6.19
C VAL A 175 35.09 -27.97 -5.97
N THR A 176 34.52 -28.82 -6.80
CA THR A 176 34.70 -30.29 -6.71
C THR A 176 36.02 -30.68 -7.36
N SER A 177 36.84 -31.46 -6.66
CA SER A 177 38.11 -31.95 -7.19
C SER A 177 37.91 -32.91 -8.37
N SER A 178 38.77 -32.80 -9.37
CA SER A 178 38.75 -33.72 -10.52
C SER A 178 39.30 -35.08 -10.10
N THR A 179 38.61 -36.16 -10.46
CA THR A 179 39.11 -37.53 -10.30
C THR A 179 40.03 -37.97 -11.45
N VAL A 180 40.15 -37.17 -12.51
CA VAL A 180 40.82 -37.51 -13.76
C VAL A 180 42.11 -36.71 -13.97
N VAL A 181 42.13 -35.46 -13.57
CA VAL A 181 43.28 -34.55 -13.68
C VAL A 181 43.72 -34.13 -12.29
N PRO A 182 44.93 -34.50 -11.84
CA PRO A 182 45.46 -34.08 -10.58
C PRO A 182 45.54 -32.53 -10.49
N ASP A 183 45.33 -31.98 -9.31
CA ASP A 183 45.41 -30.54 -9.01
C ASP A 183 44.45 -29.63 -9.82
N SER A 184 43.38 -30.18 -10.40
CA SER A 184 42.36 -29.44 -11.13
C SER A 184 40.96 -29.68 -10.57
N THR A 185 40.06 -28.73 -10.80
CA THR A 185 38.63 -28.92 -10.51
C THR A 185 37.94 -29.77 -11.59
N LEU A 186 36.78 -30.34 -11.24
CA LEU A 186 35.97 -31.10 -12.20
C LEU A 186 35.56 -30.19 -13.37
N GLY A 187 35.11 -28.98 -13.10
CA GLY A 187 34.68 -28.01 -14.12
C GLY A 187 35.81 -27.65 -15.08
N GLN A 188 37.01 -27.37 -14.57
CA GLN A 188 38.19 -27.05 -15.40
C GLN A 188 38.59 -28.24 -16.31
N SER A 189 38.69 -29.45 -15.75
CA SER A 189 38.98 -30.67 -16.51
C SER A 189 37.98 -30.94 -17.65
N LEU A 190 36.70 -30.61 -17.45
CA LEU A 190 35.65 -30.82 -18.46
C LEU A 190 35.67 -29.77 -19.57
N ARG A 191 36.00 -28.52 -19.25
CA ARG A 191 36.15 -27.43 -20.25
C ARG A 191 37.23 -27.75 -21.26
N ASP A 192 38.32 -28.32 -20.82
CA ASP A 192 39.47 -28.63 -21.68
C ASP A 192 39.27 -29.89 -22.54
N ARG A 193 38.36 -30.78 -22.15
CA ARG A 193 38.17 -32.11 -22.79
C ARG A 193 37.00 -32.18 -23.75
N TYR A 194 36.04 -31.27 -23.66
CA TYR A 194 34.82 -31.30 -24.46
C TYR A 194 34.66 -30.03 -25.29
N THR A 195 34.05 -30.19 -26.46
CA THR A 195 33.64 -29.08 -27.32
C THR A 195 32.15 -29.18 -27.63
N LYS A 196 31.50 -28.04 -27.74
CA LYS A 196 30.10 -27.99 -28.13
C LYS A 196 29.94 -28.36 -29.60
N VAL A 197 28.95 -29.20 -29.91
CA VAL A 197 28.55 -29.56 -31.28
C VAL A 197 27.25 -28.85 -31.64
N ASP A 198 26.21 -28.98 -30.81
CA ASP A 198 24.89 -28.40 -31.06
C ASP A 198 24.08 -28.28 -29.76
N GLU A 199 22.88 -27.70 -29.84
CA GLU A 199 21.94 -27.65 -28.71
C GLU A 199 20.47 -27.63 -29.15
N VAL A 200 19.60 -28.16 -28.30
CA VAL A 200 18.15 -27.97 -28.37
C VAL A 200 17.77 -27.03 -27.22
N PRO A 201 17.44 -25.76 -27.50
CA PRO A 201 17.21 -24.75 -26.45
C PRO A 201 16.07 -25.10 -25.51
N PHE A 202 16.08 -24.49 -24.34
CA PHE A 202 14.98 -24.63 -23.36
C PHE A 202 13.66 -24.18 -23.95
N ASP A 203 12.59 -24.92 -23.64
CA ASP A 203 11.24 -24.62 -24.01
C ASP A 203 10.32 -24.84 -22.80
N PHE A 204 9.45 -23.87 -22.51
CA PHE A 204 8.54 -23.90 -21.38
C PHE A 204 7.49 -25.03 -21.46
N SER A 205 7.11 -25.46 -22.66
CA SER A 205 6.17 -26.57 -22.83
C SER A 205 6.85 -27.92 -22.59
N ARG A 206 8.09 -28.05 -22.99
CA ARG A 206 8.90 -29.27 -22.80
C ARG A 206 9.64 -29.32 -21.48
N ARG A 207 9.86 -28.19 -20.83
CA ARG A 207 10.57 -27.98 -19.54
C ARG A 207 11.94 -28.69 -19.48
N ARG A 208 12.65 -28.78 -20.62
CA ARG A 208 13.98 -29.42 -20.75
C ARG A 208 14.85 -28.70 -21.77
N LEU A 209 16.14 -28.91 -21.64
CA LEU A 209 17.19 -28.37 -22.51
C LEU A 209 18.25 -29.45 -22.78
N SER A 210 18.68 -29.58 -24.03
CA SER A 210 19.69 -30.53 -24.45
C SER A 210 20.90 -29.82 -25.05
N VAL A 211 22.10 -30.32 -24.74
CA VAL A 211 23.36 -29.89 -25.34
C VAL A 211 24.07 -31.11 -25.88
N VAL A 212 24.63 -31.01 -27.09
CA VAL A 212 25.46 -32.03 -27.70
C VAL A 212 26.92 -31.59 -27.63
N VAL A 213 27.74 -32.41 -27.00
CA VAL A 213 29.19 -32.19 -26.87
C VAL A 213 29.98 -33.33 -27.49
N ALA A 214 31.21 -33.07 -27.96
CA ALA A 214 32.15 -34.06 -28.43
C ALA A 214 33.39 -34.06 -27.54
N ASP A 215 33.94 -35.26 -27.29
CA ASP A 215 35.25 -35.41 -26.65
C ASP A 215 36.40 -35.28 -27.66
N ALA A 216 37.65 -35.32 -27.17
CA ALA A 216 38.85 -35.20 -27.99
C ALA A 216 38.99 -36.31 -29.04
N GLN A 217 38.28 -37.43 -28.91
CA GLN A 217 38.24 -38.57 -29.86
C GLN A 217 37.09 -38.44 -30.87
N GLY A 218 36.29 -37.33 -30.78
CA GLY A 218 35.14 -37.10 -31.66
C GLY A 218 33.88 -37.89 -31.29
N LYS A 219 33.86 -38.55 -30.12
CA LYS A 219 32.65 -39.22 -29.62
C LYS A 219 31.65 -38.18 -29.12
N THR A 220 30.46 -38.18 -29.70
CA THR A 220 29.39 -37.24 -29.34
C THR A 220 28.53 -37.76 -28.20
N GLN A 221 28.03 -36.84 -27.39
CA GLN A 221 27.13 -37.12 -26.29
C GLN A 221 26.09 -36.01 -26.22
N MET A 222 24.80 -36.38 -26.27
CA MET A 222 23.70 -35.48 -25.97
C MET A 222 23.41 -35.58 -24.48
N VAL A 223 23.42 -34.44 -23.79
CA VAL A 223 23.08 -34.33 -22.37
C VAL A 223 21.87 -33.46 -22.24
N THR A 224 20.81 -33.99 -21.62
CA THR A 224 19.55 -33.32 -21.41
C THR A 224 19.32 -33.14 -19.91
N LYS A 225 18.88 -31.95 -19.50
CA LYS A 225 18.38 -31.70 -18.15
C LYS A 225 17.01 -31.05 -18.21
N GLY A 226 16.14 -31.35 -17.24
CA GLY A 226 14.79 -30.81 -17.20
C GLY A 226 14.00 -31.24 -15.97
N ALA A 227 12.76 -30.85 -15.89
CA ALA A 227 11.88 -31.27 -14.83
C ALA A 227 11.73 -32.80 -14.81
N ALA A 228 11.70 -33.36 -13.61
CA ALA A 228 11.81 -34.80 -13.44
C ALA A 228 10.71 -35.59 -14.18
N GLU A 229 9.48 -35.07 -14.16
CA GLU A 229 8.32 -35.70 -14.79
C GLU A 229 8.50 -35.78 -16.32
N GLU A 230 8.82 -34.65 -16.96
CA GLU A 230 9.01 -34.52 -18.40
C GLU A 230 10.28 -35.24 -18.89
N MET A 231 11.28 -35.39 -18.03
CA MET A 231 12.48 -36.18 -18.36
C MET A 231 12.21 -37.67 -18.35
N LEU A 232 11.37 -38.17 -17.45
CA LEU A 232 11.00 -39.59 -17.40
C LEU A 232 10.22 -40.03 -18.64
N GLU A 233 9.52 -39.13 -19.33
CA GLU A 233 8.79 -39.42 -20.57
C GLU A 233 9.72 -39.74 -21.75
N ILE A 234 10.93 -39.17 -21.77
CA ILE A 234 11.92 -39.39 -22.88
C ILE A 234 12.97 -40.41 -22.55
N CYS A 235 12.98 -40.96 -21.34
CA CYS A 235 13.95 -41.97 -20.92
C CYS A 235 13.38 -43.37 -21.09
N SER A 236 14.00 -44.18 -21.95
CA SER A 236 13.71 -45.61 -22.08
C SER A 236 14.66 -46.49 -21.26
N PHE A 237 15.75 -45.88 -20.77
CA PHE A 237 16.80 -46.56 -20.03
C PHE A 237 17.17 -45.78 -18.77
N VAL A 238 17.77 -46.51 -17.83
CA VAL A 238 18.30 -45.99 -16.58
C VAL A 238 19.73 -46.47 -16.40
N GLU A 239 20.62 -45.63 -15.89
CA GLU A 239 21.96 -46.05 -15.54
C GLU A 239 21.99 -46.65 -14.14
N VAL A 240 22.53 -47.88 -14.04
CA VAL A 240 22.79 -48.59 -12.79
C VAL A 240 24.21 -49.16 -12.86
N ASP A 241 25.06 -48.80 -11.90
CA ASP A 241 26.46 -49.26 -11.80
C ASP A 241 27.31 -49.09 -13.09
N GLY A 242 27.07 -48.01 -13.83
CA GLY A 242 27.81 -47.70 -15.06
C GLY A 242 27.27 -48.36 -16.34
N ALA A 243 26.18 -49.12 -16.27
CA ALA A 243 25.52 -49.76 -17.38
C ALA A 243 24.10 -49.24 -17.61
N ALA A 244 23.74 -49.07 -18.90
CA ALA A 244 22.36 -48.71 -19.25
C ALA A 244 21.47 -49.96 -19.16
N GLN A 245 20.40 -49.89 -18.38
CA GLN A 245 19.40 -50.96 -18.24
C GLN A 245 18.04 -50.40 -18.68
N PRO A 246 17.10 -51.23 -19.15
CA PRO A 246 15.75 -50.79 -19.45
C PRO A 246 15.07 -50.19 -18.22
N LEU A 247 14.36 -49.07 -18.41
CA LEU A 247 13.55 -48.42 -17.35
C LEU A 247 12.26 -49.21 -17.16
N THR A 248 12.22 -50.05 -16.10
CA THR A 248 11.04 -50.85 -15.75
C THR A 248 10.05 -50.03 -14.93
N GLU A 249 8.77 -50.45 -14.89
CA GLU A 249 7.72 -49.79 -14.07
C GLU A 249 8.07 -49.76 -12.57
N ASP A 250 8.68 -50.82 -12.04
CA ASP A 250 9.13 -50.87 -10.64
C ASP A 250 10.22 -49.81 -10.36
N LYS A 251 11.19 -49.68 -11.27
CA LYS A 251 12.25 -48.67 -11.16
C LYS A 251 11.69 -47.25 -11.32
N LEU A 252 10.72 -47.05 -12.20
CA LEU A 252 10.02 -45.81 -12.39
C LEU A 252 9.26 -45.38 -11.11
N ALA A 253 8.57 -46.34 -10.47
CA ALA A 253 7.88 -46.10 -9.20
C ALA A 253 8.86 -45.70 -8.08
N GLN A 254 10.00 -46.43 -7.97
CA GLN A 254 11.07 -46.12 -7.03
C GLN A 254 11.62 -44.69 -7.24
N ILE A 255 11.91 -44.35 -8.48
CA ILE A 255 12.40 -43.00 -8.86
C ILE A 255 11.38 -41.90 -8.49
N ARG A 256 10.12 -42.11 -8.82
CA ARG A 256 9.05 -41.14 -8.43
C ARG A 256 8.96 -40.96 -6.92
N GLN A 257 9.10 -42.03 -6.16
CA GLN A 257 9.11 -41.97 -4.69
C GLN A 257 10.35 -41.21 -4.18
N GLN A 258 11.52 -41.41 -4.76
CA GLN A 258 12.75 -40.71 -4.41
C GLN A 258 12.63 -39.20 -4.71
N VAL A 259 12.15 -38.83 -5.90
CA VAL A 259 11.89 -37.43 -6.26
C VAL A 259 10.87 -36.79 -5.30
N ALA A 260 9.79 -37.52 -4.97
CA ALA A 260 8.80 -37.06 -4.02
C ALA A 260 9.39 -36.85 -2.60
N GLY A 261 10.32 -37.73 -2.18
CA GLY A 261 11.05 -37.59 -0.91
C GLY A 261 11.90 -36.32 -0.85
N LEU A 262 12.71 -36.09 -1.90
CA LEU A 262 13.55 -34.90 -2.01
C LEU A 262 12.72 -33.60 -2.05
N ASN A 263 11.61 -33.61 -2.79
CA ASN A 263 10.69 -32.47 -2.80
C ASN A 263 10.05 -32.23 -1.43
N ALA A 264 9.77 -33.29 -0.66
CA ALA A 264 9.25 -33.17 0.71
C ALA A 264 10.31 -32.63 1.69
N GLU A 265 11.60 -32.77 1.39
CA GLU A 265 12.70 -32.11 2.11
C GLU A 265 12.87 -30.61 1.70
N GLY A 266 12.02 -30.08 0.81
CA GLY A 266 12.11 -28.70 0.32
C GLY A 266 13.11 -28.49 -0.80
N LEU A 267 13.63 -29.56 -1.39
CA LEU A 267 14.60 -29.50 -2.47
C LEU A 267 13.90 -29.50 -3.84
N ARG A 268 14.32 -28.63 -4.74
CA ARG A 268 13.88 -28.62 -6.13
C ARG A 268 14.67 -29.64 -6.92
N VAL A 269 14.00 -30.61 -7.52
CA VAL A 269 14.66 -31.73 -8.22
C VAL A 269 14.62 -31.52 -9.72
N ILE A 270 15.79 -31.68 -10.36
CA ILE A 270 15.96 -31.68 -11.82
C ILE A 270 16.62 -33.00 -12.22
N ALA A 271 16.07 -33.66 -13.22
CA ALA A 271 16.65 -34.88 -13.77
C ALA A 271 17.72 -34.59 -14.85
N VAL A 272 18.69 -35.46 -14.93
CA VAL A 272 19.78 -35.44 -15.93
C VAL A 272 19.80 -36.77 -16.67
N ALA A 273 19.76 -36.70 -17.99
CA ALA A 273 19.82 -37.85 -18.86
C ALA A 273 20.88 -37.66 -19.96
N GLN A 274 21.32 -38.76 -20.56
CA GLN A 274 22.30 -38.72 -21.63
C GLN A 274 21.98 -39.72 -22.74
N LYS A 275 22.49 -39.45 -23.94
CA LYS A 275 22.49 -40.36 -25.08
C LYS A 275 23.84 -40.28 -25.80
N THR A 276 24.52 -41.42 -25.91
CA THR A 276 25.84 -41.49 -26.53
C THR A 276 25.71 -41.71 -28.03
N ASN A 277 26.51 -41.01 -28.84
CA ASN A 277 26.48 -41.01 -30.29
C ASN A 277 25.08 -40.91 -30.88
N PRO A 278 24.33 -39.82 -30.56
CA PRO A 278 22.90 -39.70 -30.91
C PRO A 278 22.65 -39.74 -32.42
N ARG A 279 23.54 -39.16 -33.25
CA ARG A 279 23.58 -39.24 -34.73
C ARG A 279 24.96 -38.90 -35.25
N CYS A 280 25.22 -39.18 -36.56
CA CYS A 280 26.33 -38.55 -37.26
C CYS A 280 26.09 -37.03 -37.30
N VAL A 281 27.16 -36.27 -37.17
CA VAL A 281 27.17 -34.80 -37.07
C VAL A 281 26.19 -34.15 -38.06
N GLY A 282 25.21 -33.44 -37.56
CA GLY A 282 24.15 -32.79 -38.32
C GLY A 282 23.28 -31.91 -37.38
N GLU A 283 22.20 -31.39 -37.88
CA GLU A 283 21.25 -30.60 -37.07
C GLU A 283 20.52 -31.54 -36.08
N PHE A 284 20.67 -31.27 -34.80
CA PHE A 284 19.91 -31.93 -33.72
C PHE A 284 18.64 -31.15 -33.44
N GLY A 285 17.55 -31.88 -33.17
CA GLY A 285 16.25 -31.26 -32.91
C GLY A 285 15.47 -31.96 -31.79
N ILE A 286 14.26 -31.52 -31.56
CA ILE A 286 13.37 -32.05 -30.52
C ILE A 286 13.13 -33.55 -30.68
N ALA A 287 13.08 -34.06 -31.92
CA ALA A 287 12.87 -35.48 -32.21
C ALA A 287 14.03 -36.38 -31.76
N ASP A 288 15.20 -35.82 -31.50
CA ASP A 288 16.37 -36.58 -31.02
C ASP A 288 16.35 -36.77 -29.49
N GLU A 289 15.51 -35.99 -28.78
CA GLU A 289 15.25 -36.13 -27.34
C GLU A 289 14.35 -37.35 -27.05
N CYS A 290 14.78 -38.53 -27.39
CA CYS A 290 14.07 -39.78 -27.14
C CYS A 290 15.08 -40.90 -26.81
N ASP A 291 14.61 -41.98 -26.22
CA ASP A 291 15.41 -43.14 -25.82
C ASP A 291 16.67 -42.75 -25.02
N MET A 292 16.47 -41.82 -24.07
CA MET A 292 17.55 -41.33 -23.22
C MET A 292 17.85 -42.34 -22.10
N VAL A 293 19.06 -42.27 -21.58
CA VAL A 293 19.47 -42.96 -20.35
C VAL A 293 19.43 -42.00 -19.19
N LEU A 294 18.55 -42.21 -18.24
CA LEU A 294 18.49 -41.43 -17.03
C LEU A 294 19.73 -41.67 -16.17
N MET A 295 20.46 -40.60 -15.90
CA MET A 295 21.68 -40.65 -15.08
C MET A 295 21.41 -40.44 -13.60
N GLY A 296 20.44 -39.60 -13.26
CA GLY A 296 20.11 -39.25 -11.88
C GLY A 296 19.52 -37.86 -11.75
N PHE A 297 19.69 -37.30 -10.56
CA PHE A 297 19.01 -36.08 -10.15
C PHE A 297 19.96 -35.06 -9.53
N LEU A 298 19.64 -33.82 -9.74
CA LEU A 298 20.22 -32.66 -9.06
C LEU A 298 19.16 -32.13 -8.11
N ALA A 299 19.47 -31.99 -6.84
CA ALA A 299 18.60 -31.44 -5.83
C ALA A 299 19.12 -30.07 -5.37
N PHE A 300 18.33 -29.04 -5.59
CA PHE A 300 18.67 -27.65 -5.32
C PHE A 300 17.91 -27.15 -4.09
N LEU A 301 18.60 -26.39 -3.26
CA LEU A 301 18.02 -25.65 -2.16
C LEU A 301 17.82 -24.19 -2.58
N ASP A 302 16.65 -23.65 -2.27
CA ASP A 302 16.31 -22.23 -2.37
C ASP A 302 16.13 -21.70 -0.94
N PRO A 303 17.22 -21.28 -0.27
CA PRO A 303 17.19 -21.01 1.17
C PRO A 303 16.32 -19.78 1.47
N PRO A 304 15.44 -19.84 2.48
CA PRO A 304 14.72 -18.67 2.92
C PRO A 304 15.70 -17.64 3.49
N LYS A 305 15.39 -16.34 3.29
CA LYS A 305 16.15 -15.25 3.91
C LYS A 305 16.08 -15.34 5.44
N ALA A 306 17.19 -15.12 6.10
CA ALA A 306 17.25 -15.14 7.57
C ALA A 306 16.29 -14.12 8.22
N SER A 307 15.99 -13.01 7.54
CA SER A 307 15.03 -11.99 8.00
C SER A 307 13.57 -12.35 7.75
N ALA A 308 13.26 -13.33 6.88
CA ALA A 308 11.89 -13.55 6.39
C ALA A 308 10.93 -13.95 7.51
N ALA A 309 11.30 -14.91 8.36
CA ALA A 309 10.44 -15.38 9.46
C ALA A 309 10.08 -14.25 10.44
N GLY A 310 11.07 -13.44 10.85
CA GLY A 310 10.83 -12.30 11.73
C GLY A 310 9.96 -11.21 11.09
N ALA A 311 10.14 -10.96 9.80
CA ALA A 311 9.36 -9.98 9.07
C ALA A 311 7.90 -10.43 8.86
N VAL A 312 7.67 -11.72 8.52
CA VAL A 312 6.33 -12.30 8.41
C VAL A 312 5.59 -12.18 9.75
N ALA A 313 6.20 -12.63 10.85
CA ALA A 313 5.59 -12.55 12.18
C ALA A 313 5.26 -11.09 12.58
N THR A 314 6.10 -10.13 12.20
CA THR A 314 5.85 -8.71 12.47
C THR A 314 4.70 -8.17 11.63
N LEU A 315 4.60 -8.53 10.36
CA LEU A 315 3.49 -8.15 9.47
C LEU A 315 2.16 -8.69 9.99
N GLU A 316 2.11 -9.97 10.37
CA GLU A 316 0.93 -10.59 10.96
C GLU A 316 0.52 -9.93 12.28
N ALA A 317 1.47 -9.65 13.16
CA ALA A 317 1.22 -8.90 14.39
C ALA A 317 0.67 -7.48 14.14
N LYS A 318 0.95 -6.91 12.97
CA LYS A 318 0.41 -5.63 12.48
C LYS A 318 -0.89 -5.79 11.69
N GLY A 319 -1.45 -7.01 11.64
CA GLY A 319 -2.72 -7.32 10.95
C GLY A 319 -2.60 -7.42 9.43
N VAL A 320 -1.42 -7.73 8.90
CA VAL A 320 -1.21 -7.97 7.47
C VAL A 320 -1.02 -9.47 7.26
N ALA A 321 -2.01 -10.11 6.64
CA ALA A 321 -1.92 -11.53 6.26
C ALA A 321 -0.97 -11.71 5.08
N VAL A 322 0.05 -12.55 5.24
CA VAL A 322 0.99 -12.85 4.15
C VAL A 322 0.51 -14.08 3.39
N LYS A 323 0.40 -13.94 2.07
CA LYS A 323 -0.01 -15.01 1.15
C LYS A 323 1.05 -15.20 0.07
N VAL A 324 1.46 -16.45 -0.16
CA VAL A 324 2.53 -16.80 -1.10
C VAL A 324 1.92 -17.31 -2.40
N LEU A 325 2.26 -16.66 -3.52
CA LEU A 325 1.80 -16.97 -4.86
C LEU A 325 2.99 -17.36 -5.73
N THR A 326 3.20 -18.64 -5.98
CA THR A 326 4.39 -19.13 -6.69
C THR A 326 4.06 -20.02 -7.88
N GLY A 327 4.92 -19.99 -8.90
CA GLY A 327 4.93 -20.96 -10.00
C GLY A 327 5.58 -22.30 -9.66
N ASP A 328 6.23 -22.42 -8.49
CA ASP A 328 6.97 -23.59 -8.06
C ASP A 328 6.06 -24.76 -7.64
N ASN A 329 6.70 -25.92 -7.41
CA ASN A 329 6.05 -27.10 -6.87
C ASN A 329 5.49 -26.85 -5.48
N ASP A 330 4.29 -27.38 -5.21
CA ASP A 330 3.53 -27.23 -3.97
C ASP A 330 4.30 -27.69 -2.73
N ARG A 331 5.00 -28.84 -2.80
CA ARG A 331 5.73 -29.39 -1.66
C ARG A 331 6.94 -28.54 -1.27
N VAL A 332 7.71 -28.11 -2.27
CA VAL A 332 8.87 -27.23 -2.06
C VAL A 332 8.42 -25.89 -1.48
N ALA A 333 7.33 -25.32 -2.01
CA ALA A 333 6.79 -24.07 -1.52
C ALA A 333 6.25 -24.20 -0.08
N ALA A 334 5.57 -25.31 0.24
CA ALA A 334 5.07 -25.59 1.59
C ALA A 334 6.21 -25.65 2.61
N THR A 335 7.29 -26.39 2.31
CA THR A 335 8.45 -26.49 3.21
C THR A 335 9.07 -25.11 3.50
N VAL A 336 9.22 -24.26 2.48
CA VAL A 336 9.74 -22.88 2.67
C VAL A 336 8.76 -22.06 3.52
N CYS A 337 7.45 -22.13 3.26
CA CYS A 337 6.42 -21.42 4.04
C CYS A 337 6.45 -21.82 5.53
N GLU A 338 6.53 -23.12 5.82
CA GLU A 338 6.62 -23.63 7.19
C GLU A 338 7.89 -23.13 7.91
N GLN A 339 9.04 -23.10 7.23
CA GLN A 339 10.30 -22.58 7.80
C GLN A 339 10.22 -21.09 8.19
N ILE A 340 9.40 -20.31 7.50
CA ILE A 340 9.22 -18.87 7.78
C ILE A 340 7.96 -18.56 8.58
N GLY A 341 7.21 -19.60 9.01
CA GLY A 341 6.07 -19.48 9.91
C GLY A 341 4.73 -19.20 9.22
N ILE A 342 4.63 -19.38 7.90
CA ILE A 342 3.37 -19.26 7.13
C ILE A 342 2.67 -20.63 7.12
N ASP A 343 1.36 -20.64 7.42
CA ASP A 343 0.55 -21.87 7.38
C ASP A 343 0.40 -22.39 5.94
N ALA A 344 1.00 -23.54 5.68
CA ALA A 344 0.93 -24.26 4.41
C ALA A 344 0.04 -25.52 4.46
N SER A 345 -0.78 -25.69 5.48
CA SER A 345 -1.67 -26.84 5.63
C SER A 345 -2.71 -26.95 4.52
N ASN A 346 -3.11 -25.82 3.93
CA ASN A 346 -4.03 -25.74 2.81
C ASN A 346 -3.31 -25.08 1.61
N VAL A 347 -3.12 -25.83 0.52
CA VAL A 347 -2.49 -25.35 -0.71
C VAL A 347 -3.53 -25.35 -1.83
N LEU A 348 -3.62 -24.26 -2.59
CA LEU A 348 -4.46 -24.19 -3.78
C LEU A 348 -3.59 -24.20 -5.03
N LEU A 349 -3.86 -25.13 -5.93
CA LEU A 349 -3.08 -25.30 -7.16
C LEU A 349 -3.65 -24.47 -8.33
N GLY A 350 -2.79 -24.09 -9.28
CA GLY A 350 -3.21 -23.37 -10.48
C GLY A 350 -4.32 -24.08 -11.27
N SER A 351 -4.26 -25.42 -11.39
CA SER A 351 -5.31 -26.21 -12.04
C SER A 351 -6.67 -26.18 -11.32
N GLU A 352 -6.68 -26.04 -9.99
CA GLU A 352 -7.90 -25.88 -9.22
C GLU A 352 -8.49 -24.47 -9.39
N ILE A 353 -7.62 -23.45 -9.44
CA ILE A 353 -8.03 -22.04 -9.67
C ILE A 353 -8.78 -21.89 -11.00
N ASP A 354 -8.33 -22.59 -12.07
CA ASP A 354 -9.00 -22.55 -13.36
C ASP A 354 -10.38 -23.21 -13.36
N ALA A 355 -10.61 -24.17 -12.45
CA ALA A 355 -11.88 -24.88 -12.32
C ALA A 355 -12.93 -24.14 -11.47
N LEU A 356 -12.52 -23.17 -10.64
CA LEU A 356 -13.39 -22.41 -9.74
C LEU A 356 -13.94 -21.15 -10.43
N ASP A 357 -15.17 -20.77 -10.10
CA ASP A 357 -15.67 -19.44 -10.41
C ASP A 357 -15.06 -18.38 -9.46
N ASP A 358 -15.28 -17.09 -9.72
CA ASP A 358 -14.65 -16.01 -8.95
C ASP A 358 -15.18 -15.91 -7.50
N ALA A 359 -16.43 -16.34 -7.23
CA ALA A 359 -17.00 -16.33 -5.89
C ALA A 359 -16.46 -17.50 -5.04
N GLU A 360 -16.37 -18.69 -5.61
CA GLU A 360 -15.76 -19.86 -4.95
C GLU A 360 -14.26 -19.64 -4.71
N LEU A 361 -13.58 -19.02 -5.70
CA LEU A 361 -12.18 -18.67 -5.58
C LEU A 361 -11.95 -17.67 -4.44
N ALA A 362 -12.81 -16.66 -4.30
CA ALA A 362 -12.73 -15.68 -3.22
C ALA A 362 -12.82 -16.34 -1.85
N GLU A 363 -13.81 -17.21 -1.63
CA GLU A 363 -13.98 -17.91 -0.34
C GLU A 363 -12.76 -18.81 0.00
N ARG A 364 -12.24 -19.53 -0.99
CA ARG A 364 -11.06 -20.38 -0.78
C ARG A 364 -9.79 -19.55 -0.56
N ALA A 365 -9.62 -18.47 -1.32
CA ALA A 365 -8.47 -17.59 -1.22
C ALA A 365 -8.36 -16.90 0.14
N GLU A 366 -9.47 -16.57 0.79
CA GLU A 366 -9.48 -15.99 2.13
C GLU A 366 -8.81 -16.93 3.16
N LYS A 367 -9.09 -18.23 3.07
CA LYS A 367 -8.63 -19.27 4.01
C LYS A 367 -7.26 -19.88 3.64
N THR A 368 -6.70 -19.55 2.47
CA THR A 368 -5.47 -20.14 1.94
C THR A 368 -4.33 -19.15 2.00
N HIS A 369 -3.15 -19.59 2.46
CA HIS A 369 -1.93 -18.78 2.50
C HIS A 369 -0.91 -19.15 1.43
N LEU A 370 -1.00 -20.36 0.85
CA LEU A 370 -0.08 -20.84 -0.16
C LEU A 370 -0.82 -21.23 -1.45
N PHE A 371 -0.38 -20.64 -2.56
CA PHE A 371 -0.88 -20.91 -3.92
C PHE A 371 0.30 -21.32 -4.79
N ALA A 372 0.25 -22.53 -5.36
CA ALA A 372 1.37 -23.15 -6.05
C ALA A 372 1.05 -23.51 -7.50
N LYS A 373 2.11 -23.69 -8.31
CA LYS A 373 2.04 -24.01 -9.75
C LYS A 373 1.22 -22.99 -10.54
N LEU A 374 1.31 -21.70 -10.17
CA LEU A 374 0.56 -20.62 -10.80
C LEU A 374 1.21 -20.11 -12.07
N SER A 375 0.39 -19.87 -13.08
CA SER A 375 0.75 -19.01 -14.22
C SER A 375 0.62 -17.53 -13.86
N PRO A 376 1.25 -16.60 -14.61
CA PRO A 376 1.10 -15.15 -14.38
C PRO A 376 -0.34 -14.66 -14.42
N LEU A 377 -1.17 -15.24 -15.28
CA LEU A 377 -2.60 -14.87 -15.40
C LEU A 377 -3.42 -15.33 -14.19
N GLN A 378 -3.12 -16.52 -13.66
CA GLN A 378 -3.75 -17.02 -12.46
C GLN A 378 -3.37 -16.19 -11.23
N LYS A 379 -2.09 -15.76 -11.10
CA LYS A 379 -1.67 -14.80 -10.07
C LYS A 379 -2.49 -13.51 -10.14
N ALA A 380 -2.61 -12.92 -11.32
CA ALA A 380 -3.39 -11.69 -11.51
C ALA A 380 -4.89 -11.86 -11.23
N ARG A 381 -5.48 -12.99 -11.64
CA ARG A 381 -6.89 -13.32 -11.35
C ARG A 381 -7.13 -13.43 -9.86
N LEU A 382 -6.26 -14.15 -9.15
CA LEU A 382 -6.35 -14.37 -7.71
C LEU A 382 -6.28 -13.05 -6.93
N VAL A 383 -5.29 -12.20 -7.28
CA VAL A 383 -5.13 -10.87 -6.66
C VAL A 383 -6.36 -10.00 -6.91
N ARG A 384 -6.90 -9.98 -8.13
CA ARG A 384 -8.12 -9.23 -8.46
C ARG A 384 -9.31 -9.70 -7.63
N VAL A 385 -9.54 -11.01 -7.55
CA VAL A 385 -10.65 -11.59 -6.78
C VAL A 385 -10.54 -11.24 -5.30
N MET A 386 -9.35 -11.33 -4.70
CA MET A 386 -9.14 -10.93 -3.30
C MET A 386 -9.37 -9.43 -3.08
N ARG A 387 -8.96 -8.57 -4.03
CA ARG A 387 -9.16 -7.12 -3.98
C ARG A 387 -10.65 -6.73 -4.05
N GLU A 388 -11.46 -7.51 -4.75
CA GLU A 388 -12.90 -7.27 -4.87
C GLU A 388 -13.68 -7.65 -3.60
N LEU A 389 -13.09 -8.39 -2.68
CA LEU A 389 -13.69 -8.71 -1.38
C LEU A 389 -13.86 -7.44 -0.52
N PRO A 390 -15.04 -7.23 0.08
CA PRO A 390 -15.28 -6.06 0.92
C PRO A 390 -14.34 -6.00 2.12
N GLY A 391 -13.71 -4.87 2.31
CA GLY A 391 -12.86 -4.61 3.49
C GLY A 391 -11.38 -4.96 3.31
N HIS A 392 -11.00 -5.59 2.20
CA HIS A 392 -9.60 -5.89 1.90
C HIS A 392 -8.91 -4.79 1.09
N THR A 393 -7.63 -4.62 1.37
CA THR A 393 -6.68 -3.82 0.59
C THR A 393 -5.47 -4.69 0.30
N VAL A 394 -5.35 -5.12 -0.95
CA VAL A 394 -4.38 -6.13 -1.35
C VAL A 394 -3.12 -5.49 -1.93
N GLY A 395 -1.96 -5.75 -1.32
CA GLY A 395 -0.66 -5.49 -1.90
C GLY A 395 -0.11 -6.71 -2.62
N PHE A 396 0.67 -6.48 -3.67
CA PHE A 396 1.44 -7.54 -4.32
C PHE A 396 2.90 -7.15 -4.43
N MET A 397 3.79 -8.02 -3.92
CA MET A 397 5.24 -7.83 -4.01
C MET A 397 5.88 -8.89 -4.90
N GLY A 398 6.64 -8.43 -5.91
CA GLY A 398 7.37 -9.30 -6.82
C GLY A 398 8.49 -8.55 -7.56
N ASP A 399 9.34 -9.30 -8.26
CA ASP A 399 10.51 -8.76 -8.96
C ASP A 399 10.67 -9.27 -10.40
N GLY A 400 9.86 -10.24 -10.79
CA GLY A 400 9.90 -10.89 -12.10
C GLY A 400 8.89 -10.32 -13.11
N ILE A 401 9.09 -10.65 -14.38
CA ILE A 401 8.14 -10.35 -15.47
C ILE A 401 6.77 -11.01 -15.18
N ASN A 402 6.78 -12.19 -14.57
CA ASN A 402 5.59 -12.97 -14.26
C ASN A 402 4.67 -12.30 -13.22
N ASP A 403 5.19 -11.32 -12.48
CA ASP A 403 4.51 -10.64 -11.39
C ASP A 403 3.85 -9.32 -11.81
N ALA A 404 4.26 -8.77 -12.96
CA ALA A 404 3.82 -7.47 -13.45
C ALA A 404 2.28 -7.36 -13.56
N ALA A 405 1.62 -8.41 -14.05
CA ALA A 405 0.16 -8.44 -14.17
C ALA A 405 -0.54 -8.48 -12.79
N ALA A 406 0.00 -9.22 -11.83
CA ALA A 406 -0.52 -9.31 -10.46
C ALA A 406 -0.31 -7.99 -9.69
N MET A 407 0.84 -7.32 -9.87
CA MET A 407 1.09 -5.98 -9.33
C MET A 407 0.05 -4.96 -9.80
N ARG A 408 -0.26 -4.95 -11.10
CA ARG A 408 -1.30 -4.05 -11.67
C ARG A 408 -2.71 -4.38 -11.21
N ALA A 409 -2.98 -5.65 -10.88
CA ALA A 409 -4.27 -6.09 -10.36
C ALA A 409 -4.48 -5.75 -8.89
N SER A 410 -3.40 -5.49 -8.13
CA SER A 410 -3.44 -5.16 -6.71
C SER A 410 -3.82 -3.69 -6.45
N ASP A 411 -4.11 -3.34 -5.19
CA ASP A 411 -4.29 -1.95 -4.75
C ASP A 411 -2.95 -1.24 -4.57
N CYS A 412 -1.88 -1.99 -4.32
CA CYS A 412 -0.53 -1.48 -4.14
C CYS A 412 0.48 -2.48 -4.72
N GLY A 413 0.99 -2.19 -5.92
CA GLY A 413 2.07 -2.94 -6.54
C GLY A 413 3.42 -2.54 -5.94
N ILE A 414 4.19 -3.52 -5.46
CA ILE A 414 5.46 -3.31 -4.77
C ILE A 414 6.55 -4.09 -5.50
N SER A 415 7.65 -3.44 -5.82
CA SER A 415 8.82 -4.08 -6.41
C SER A 415 10.10 -3.66 -5.67
N VAL A 416 11.23 -4.16 -6.13
CA VAL A 416 12.55 -3.88 -5.55
C VAL A 416 13.47 -3.26 -6.59
N ASP A 417 14.51 -2.55 -6.15
CA ASP A 417 15.46 -1.88 -7.05
C ASP A 417 16.19 -2.87 -7.98
N SER A 418 16.47 -4.08 -7.50
CA SER A 418 17.10 -5.15 -8.28
C SER A 418 16.15 -5.88 -9.25
N ALA A 419 14.86 -5.55 -9.27
CA ALA A 419 13.86 -6.18 -10.13
C ALA A 419 14.07 -5.84 -11.62
N VAL A 420 13.48 -6.66 -12.49
CA VAL A 420 13.44 -6.38 -13.92
C VAL A 420 12.62 -5.11 -14.22
N ASP A 421 12.96 -4.40 -15.29
CA ASP A 421 12.37 -3.09 -15.60
C ASP A 421 10.84 -3.12 -15.71
N ILE A 422 10.27 -4.16 -16.31
CA ILE A 422 8.83 -4.29 -16.44
C ILE A 422 8.12 -4.45 -15.08
N ALA A 423 8.75 -5.10 -14.11
CA ALA A 423 8.24 -5.19 -12.75
C ALA A 423 8.29 -3.83 -12.05
N LYS A 424 9.43 -3.12 -12.19
CA LYS A 424 9.56 -1.74 -11.67
C LYS A 424 8.57 -0.76 -12.30
N GLU A 425 8.30 -0.89 -13.60
CA GLU A 425 7.28 -0.07 -14.29
C GLU A 425 5.87 -0.36 -13.81
N SER A 426 5.57 -1.61 -13.49
CA SER A 426 4.26 -2.05 -13.02
C SER A 426 3.99 -1.73 -11.56
N ALA A 427 5.03 -1.47 -10.78
CA ALA A 427 4.93 -1.20 -9.36
C ALA A 427 4.62 0.28 -9.07
N ASP A 428 3.85 0.53 -8.01
CA ASP A 428 3.57 1.85 -7.44
C ASP A 428 4.66 2.27 -6.46
N ILE A 429 5.32 1.30 -5.83
CA ILE A 429 6.34 1.47 -4.79
C ILE A 429 7.56 0.61 -5.12
N ILE A 430 8.76 1.16 -4.91
CA ILE A 430 10.03 0.46 -5.07
C ILE A 430 10.77 0.43 -3.73
N LEU A 431 11.11 -0.75 -3.25
CA LEU A 431 11.98 -0.93 -2.08
C LEU A 431 13.44 -0.92 -2.55
N LEU A 432 14.28 -0.06 -1.94
CA LEU A 432 15.71 0.00 -2.26
C LEU A 432 16.50 -1.20 -1.71
N GLN A 433 15.92 -1.93 -0.78
CA GLN A 433 16.44 -3.20 -0.30
C GLN A 433 15.35 -4.27 -0.42
N LYS A 434 15.76 -5.45 -0.86
CA LYS A 434 14.88 -6.62 -1.03
C LYS A 434 14.67 -7.30 0.32
N ASP A 435 13.98 -6.60 1.24
CA ASP A 435 13.72 -7.05 2.61
C ASP A 435 12.29 -6.65 3.04
N LEU A 436 11.53 -7.62 3.54
CA LEU A 436 10.18 -7.41 4.07
C LEU A 436 10.15 -6.49 5.30
N GLY A 437 11.24 -6.37 6.05
CA GLY A 437 11.36 -5.42 7.15
C GLY A 437 11.39 -3.96 6.67
N VAL A 438 11.86 -3.70 5.44
CA VAL A 438 11.73 -2.38 4.80
C VAL A 438 10.27 -2.10 4.48
N LEU A 439 9.56 -3.09 3.97
CA LEU A 439 8.13 -3.00 3.67
C LEU A 439 7.31 -2.75 4.95
N GLU A 440 7.59 -3.45 6.04
CA GLU A 440 6.92 -3.25 7.34
C GLU A 440 7.05 -1.80 7.82
N ARG A 441 8.26 -1.23 7.76
CA ARG A 441 8.48 0.19 8.09
C ARG A 441 7.72 1.12 7.16
N GLY A 442 7.62 0.76 5.88
CA GLY A 442 6.81 1.47 4.88
C GLY A 442 5.32 1.48 5.23
N ILE A 443 4.76 0.35 5.60
CA ILE A 443 3.35 0.20 6.01
C ILE A 443 3.03 1.09 7.21
N ILE A 444 3.88 1.09 8.23
CA ILE A 444 3.70 1.94 9.42
C ILE A 444 3.70 3.42 9.04
N GLU A 445 4.59 3.84 8.15
CA GLU A 445 4.66 5.24 7.70
C GLU A 445 3.47 5.63 6.82
N GLY A 446 2.99 4.72 5.97
CA GLY A 446 1.74 4.88 5.22
C GLY A 446 0.54 5.10 6.15
N ARG A 447 0.45 4.31 7.22
CA ARG A 447 -0.58 4.47 8.27
C ARG A 447 -0.48 5.82 8.97
N ARG A 448 0.72 6.29 9.31
CA ARG A 448 0.93 7.63 9.90
C ARG A 448 0.47 8.73 8.97
N THR A 449 0.84 8.67 7.71
CA THR A 449 0.42 9.63 6.68
C THR A 449 -1.09 9.69 6.56
N TYR A 450 -1.75 8.52 6.51
CA TYR A 450 -3.20 8.43 6.47
C TYR A 450 -3.85 8.95 7.77
N GLY A 451 -3.29 8.64 8.93
CA GLY A 451 -3.78 9.15 10.22
C GLY A 451 -3.78 10.67 10.29
N ASN A 452 -2.73 11.33 9.82
CA ASN A 452 -2.66 12.79 9.78
C ASN A 452 -3.67 13.40 8.81
N LEU A 453 -3.89 12.77 7.66
CA LEU A 453 -4.94 13.18 6.74
C LEU A 453 -6.35 13.04 7.36
N LEU A 454 -6.58 11.93 8.07
CA LEU A 454 -7.86 11.68 8.73
C LEU A 454 -8.14 12.68 9.87
N LYS A 455 -7.11 13.11 10.62
CA LYS A 455 -7.23 14.20 11.59
C LYS A 455 -7.74 15.48 10.94
N TYR A 456 -7.14 15.89 9.84
CA TYR A 456 -7.59 17.05 9.08
C TYR A 456 -9.06 16.91 8.67
N LEU A 457 -9.40 15.80 8.01
CA LEU A 457 -10.76 15.59 7.50
C LEU A 457 -11.80 15.60 8.62
N LYS A 458 -11.59 14.83 9.69
CA LYS A 458 -12.54 14.76 10.82
C LYS A 458 -12.68 16.10 11.52
N THR A 459 -11.58 16.80 11.78
CA THR A 459 -11.59 18.07 12.49
C THR A 459 -12.24 19.17 11.64
N THR A 460 -11.86 19.31 10.38
CA THR A 460 -12.39 20.34 9.49
C THR A 460 -13.87 20.14 9.17
N VAL A 461 -14.28 18.88 8.87
CA VAL A 461 -15.70 18.59 8.60
C VAL A 461 -16.56 18.83 9.83
N SER A 462 -16.05 18.51 11.03
CA SER A 462 -16.75 18.75 12.30
C SER A 462 -16.85 20.25 12.61
N SER A 463 -15.76 21.01 12.43
CA SER A 463 -15.73 22.46 12.64
C SER A 463 -16.68 23.19 11.68
N ASN A 464 -16.59 22.89 10.38
CA ASN A 464 -17.48 23.49 9.38
C ASN A 464 -18.94 23.19 9.65
N PHE A 465 -19.28 21.99 10.10
CA PHE A 465 -20.66 21.66 10.48
C PHE A 465 -21.12 22.46 11.70
N GLY A 466 -20.27 22.58 12.71
CA GLY A 466 -20.54 23.41 13.88
C GLY A 466 -20.79 24.87 13.50
N ASN A 467 -19.91 25.47 12.71
CA ASN A 467 -20.03 26.85 12.25
C ASN A 467 -21.35 27.13 11.52
N VAL A 468 -21.71 26.22 10.61
CA VAL A 468 -22.98 26.38 9.86
C VAL A 468 -24.19 26.28 10.76
N LEU A 469 -24.16 25.41 11.76
CA LEU A 469 -25.23 25.33 12.76
C LEU A 469 -25.31 26.62 13.58
N SER A 470 -24.17 27.16 14.03
CA SER A 470 -24.08 28.42 14.74
C SER A 470 -24.60 29.60 13.93
N VAL A 471 -24.15 29.69 12.66
CA VAL A 471 -24.64 30.72 11.71
C VAL A 471 -26.17 30.64 11.52
N THR A 472 -26.69 29.41 11.40
CA THR A 472 -28.15 29.21 11.21
C THR A 472 -28.93 29.67 12.43
N VAL A 473 -28.48 29.31 13.63
CA VAL A 473 -29.11 29.77 14.90
C VAL A 473 -29.01 31.26 15.03
N ALA A 474 -27.84 31.86 14.82
CA ALA A 474 -27.65 33.31 14.87
C ALA A 474 -28.55 34.04 13.86
N SER A 475 -28.69 33.52 12.64
CA SER A 475 -29.56 34.11 11.61
C SER A 475 -31.04 34.16 12.00
N LEU A 476 -31.48 33.19 12.81
CA LEU A 476 -32.87 33.16 13.32
C LEU A 476 -33.15 34.20 14.42
N PHE A 477 -32.19 34.41 15.32
CA PHE A 477 -32.43 35.16 16.54
C PHE A 477 -31.86 36.60 16.55
N LEU A 478 -30.77 36.85 15.81
CA LEU A 478 -30.16 38.19 15.77
C LEU A 478 -30.87 39.11 14.78
N PRO A 479 -31.03 40.40 15.11
CA PRO A 479 -31.64 41.39 14.22
C PRO A 479 -30.72 41.90 13.09
N PHE A 480 -29.46 41.49 13.10
CA PHE A 480 -28.42 41.81 12.09
C PHE A 480 -27.67 40.56 11.67
N LEU A 481 -26.82 40.64 10.62
CA LEU A 481 -25.97 39.54 10.21
C LEU A 481 -24.92 39.25 11.29
N PRO A 482 -24.77 37.96 11.69
CA PRO A 482 -23.89 37.62 12.81
C PRO A 482 -22.40 37.86 12.52
N MET A 483 -22.01 37.87 11.24
CA MET A 483 -20.67 38.16 10.74
C MET A 483 -20.78 38.68 9.31
N SER A 484 -19.81 39.48 8.84
CA SER A 484 -19.78 39.87 7.43
C SER A 484 -19.27 38.75 6.54
N ALA A 485 -19.61 38.80 5.26
CA ALA A 485 -19.13 37.84 4.27
C ALA A 485 -17.58 37.75 4.21
N LEU A 486 -16.91 38.92 4.30
CA LEU A 486 -15.46 39.01 4.30
C LEU A 486 -14.83 38.38 5.55
N GLN A 487 -15.43 38.62 6.72
CA GLN A 487 -14.95 38.03 7.98
C GLN A 487 -15.05 36.50 7.99
N LEU A 488 -16.15 35.93 7.48
CA LEU A 488 -16.28 34.46 7.33
C LEU A 488 -15.21 33.85 6.45
N VAL A 489 -14.92 34.48 5.30
CA VAL A 489 -13.86 34.00 4.40
C VAL A 489 -12.48 34.11 5.05
N LEU A 490 -12.22 35.23 5.77
CA LEU A 490 -10.96 35.43 6.48
C LEU A 490 -10.75 34.40 7.61
N LEU A 491 -11.81 34.12 8.37
CA LEU A 491 -11.81 33.12 9.44
C LEU A 491 -11.44 31.75 8.87
N SER A 492 -12.14 31.30 7.81
CA SER A 492 -11.86 30.03 7.15
C SER A 492 -10.43 29.96 6.62
N LEU A 493 -9.92 31.03 6.01
CA LEU A 493 -8.56 31.07 5.46
C LEU A 493 -7.50 30.91 6.56
N VAL A 494 -7.63 31.65 7.68
CA VAL A 494 -6.66 31.56 8.79
C VAL A 494 -6.69 30.16 9.42
N TYR A 495 -7.89 29.61 9.63
CA TYR A 495 -8.04 28.23 10.13
C TYR A 495 -7.37 27.20 9.21
N GLU A 496 -7.61 27.28 7.90
CA GLU A 496 -7.04 26.34 6.95
C GLU A 496 -5.51 26.46 6.85
N ILE A 497 -4.93 27.69 7.00
CA ILE A 497 -3.48 27.88 7.09
C ILE A 497 -2.89 27.15 8.30
N VAL A 498 -3.57 27.19 9.45
CA VAL A 498 -3.13 26.45 10.64
C VAL A 498 -3.17 24.94 10.37
N CYS A 499 -4.19 24.45 9.69
CA CYS A 499 -4.35 23.03 9.32
C CYS A 499 -3.26 22.52 8.38
N ILE A 500 -2.58 23.38 7.61
CA ILE A 500 -1.46 22.98 6.73
C ILE A 500 -0.34 22.27 7.53
N ALA A 501 -0.22 22.51 8.82
CA ALA A 501 0.79 21.88 9.67
C ALA A 501 0.45 20.44 10.12
N LEU A 502 -0.77 19.98 9.94
CA LEU A 502 -1.21 18.64 10.37
C LEU A 502 -0.42 17.48 9.72
N PRO A 503 0.05 17.54 8.47
CA PRO A 503 0.89 16.50 7.88
C PRO A 503 2.16 16.16 8.68
N TRP A 504 2.69 17.10 9.47
CA TRP A 504 3.87 16.89 10.32
C TRP A 504 3.54 16.40 11.73
N ASP A 505 2.25 16.22 12.05
CA ASP A 505 1.87 15.80 13.40
C ASP A 505 2.13 14.30 13.64
N THR A 506 2.18 13.92 14.91
CA THR A 506 2.44 12.53 15.35
C THR A 506 1.13 11.75 15.44
N VAL A 507 1.15 10.48 15.03
CA VAL A 507 0.02 9.55 15.15
C VAL A 507 0.34 8.50 16.21
N ASP A 508 -0.66 8.11 16.99
CA ASP A 508 -0.53 7.15 18.09
C ASP A 508 -0.08 5.76 17.56
N ASP A 509 0.89 5.13 18.22
CA ASP A 509 1.40 3.81 17.83
C ASP A 509 0.31 2.73 17.90
N ALA A 510 -0.62 2.85 18.85
CA ALA A 510 -1.77 1.95 18.94
C ALA A 510 -2.67 2.01 17.69
N TRP A 511 -2.81 3.19 17.10
CA TRP A 511 -3.59 3.38 15.88
C TRP A 511 -2.88 2.81 14.65
N THR A 512 -1.54 2.99 14.55
CA THR A 512 -0.73 2.45 13.46
C THR A 512 -0.50 0.94 13.54
N ALA A 513 -0.87 0.31 14.65
CA ALA A 513 -0.70 -1.14 14.87
C ALA A 513 -1.58 -2.02 13.97
N ARG A 514 -2.66 -1.49 13.39
CA ARG A 514 -3.63 -2.26 12.57
C ARG A 514 -3.86 -1.59 11.22
N PRO A 515 -4.26 -2.36 10.19
CA PRO A 515 -4.71 -1.80 8.91
C PRO A 515 -5.87 -0.83 9.10
N ARG A 516 -5.93 0.18 8.24
CA ARG A 516 -6.94 1.24 8.33
C ARG A 516 -7.57 1.47 6.97
N ALA A 517 -8.69 0.82 6.74
CA ALA A 517 -9.51 1.08 5.56
C ALA A 517 -10.18 2.45 5.64
N TRP A 518 -10.55 3.00 4.49
CA TRP A 518 -11.32 4.24 4.41
C TRP A 518 -12.74 4.02 4.91
N ASP A 519 -13.16 4.81 5.89
CA ASP A 519 -14.52 4.78 6.45
C ASP A 519 -15.19 6.16 6.44
N ALA A 520 -16.04 6.41 5.43
CA ALA A 520 -16.84 7.62 5.34
C ALA A 520 -17.93 7.73 6.43
N ALA A 521 -18.40 6.60 6.96
CA ALA A 521 -19.41 6.58 8.02
C ALA A 521 -18.82 7.10 9.35
N SER A 522 -17.58 6.75 9.65
CA SER A 522 -16.84 7.27 10.81
C SER A 522 -16.69 8.79 10.74
N ILE A 523 -16.38 9.35 9.57
CA ILE A 523 -16.25 10.81 9.39
C ILE A 523 -17.62 11.49 9.63
N LYS A 524 -18.71 10.94 9.08
CA LYS A 524 -20.06 11.44 9.30
C LYS A 524 -20.48 11.37 10.78
N GLY A 525 -20.21 10.25 11.44
CA GLY A 525 -20.48 10.06 12.87
C GLY A 525 -19.73 11.09 13.73
N PHE A 526 -18.45 11.28 13.44
CA PHE A 526 -17.60 12.27 14.12
C PHE A 526 -18.16 13.71 13.96
N MET A 527 -18.54 14.08 12.74
CA MET A 527 -19.15 15.37 12.43
C MET A 527 -20.43 15.62 13.25
N LEU A 528 -21.34 14.64 13.31
CA LEU A 528 -22.63 14.79 13.97
C LEU A 528 -22.53 14.76 15.50
N GLU A 529 -21.55 14.06 16.09
CA GLU A 529 -21.41 13.96 17.54
C GLU A 529 -20.53 15.07 18.13
N LEU A 530 -19.49 15.52 17.44
CA LEU A 530 -18.54 16.51 17.96
C LEU A 530 -18.75 17.91 17.39
N GLY A 531 -19.31 18.06 16.20
CA GLY A 531 -19.59 19.37 15.59
C GLY A 531 -20.51 20.24 16.41
N PRO A 532 -21.66 19.77 16.93
CA PRO A 532 -22.56 20.58 17.72
C PRO A 532 -21.98 21.11 19.03
N VAL A 533 -20.85 20.56 19.50
CA VAL A 533 -20.20 21.03 20.74
C VAL A 533 -19.70 22.47 20.59
N SER A 534 -19.10 22.82 19.42
CA SER A 534 -18.68 24.21 19.18
C SER A 534 -19.87 25.16 19.13
N SER A 535 -20.95 24.76 18.43
CA SER A 535 -22.13 25.59 18.30
C SER A 535 -22.78 25.95 19.63
N LEU A 536 -22.71 25.07 20.63
CA LEU A 536 -23.21 25.39 21.98
C LEU A 536 -22.47 26.59 22.57
N PHE A 537 -21.14 26.65 22.39
CA PHE A 537 -20.34 27.76 22.91
C PHE A 537 -20.47 29.01 22.07
N ASP A 538 -20.65 28.91 20.76
CA ASP A 538 -21.02 30.04 19.91
C ASP A 538 -22.34 30.68 20.41
N ILE A 539 -23.37 29.88 20.73
CA ILE A 539 -24.64 30.36 21.27
C ILE A 539 -24.45 31.08 22.63
N VAL A 540 -23.60 30.53 23.49
CA VAL A 540 -23.23 31.17 24.76
C VAL A 540 -22.52 32.51 24.51
N THR A 541 -21.61 32.55 23.56
CA THR A 541 -20.90 33.75 23.11
C THR A 541 -21.88 34.77 22.53
N PHE A 542 -22.84 34.35 21.70
CA PHE A 542 -23.89 35.25 21.18
C PHE A 542 -24.70 35.90 22.30
N ALA A 543 -25.13 35.10 23.27
CA ALA A 543 -25.86 35.63 24.42
C ALA A 543 -25.01 36.61 25.25
N ALA A 544 -23.75 36.24 25.51
CA ALA A 544 -22.84 37.08 26.27
C ALA A 544 -22.51 38.39 25.54
N LEU A 545 -22.26 38.37 24.26
CA LEU A 545 -22.01 39.53 23.43
C LEU A 545 -23.28 40.41 23.35
N PHE A 546 -24.43 39.82 23.04
CA PHE A 546 -25.68 40.59 22.80
C PHE A 546 -26.24 41.22 24.05
N PHE A 547 -26.23 40.51 25.19
CA PHE A 547 -26.86 40.99 26.43
C PHE A 547 -25.90 41.63 27.44
N VAL A 548 -24.59 41.41 27.31
CA VAL A 548 -23.62 41.90 28.32
C VAL A 548 -22.57 42.81 27.70
N VAL A 549 -21.77 42.31 26.73
CA VAL A 549 -20.58 43.04 26.25
C VAL A 549 -20.95 44.25 25.40
N CYS A 550 -21.85 44.09 24.41
CA CYS A 550 -22.23 45.16 23.52
C CYS A 550 -22.99 46.27 24.25
N PRO A 551 -24.00 45.97 25.11
CA PRO A 551 -24.68 47.02 25.90
C PRO A 551 -23.73 47.76 26.84
N ALA A 552 -22.82 47.06 27.51
CA ALA A 552 -21.85 47.70 28.41
C ALA A 552 -20.85 48.60 27.66
N THR A 553 -20.57 48.32 26.38
CA THR A 553 -19.62 49.10 25.57
C THR A 553 -20.28 50.29 24.88
N VAL A 554 -21.48 50.08 24.34
CA VAL A 554 -22.24 51.13 23.62
C VAL A 554 -23.00 52.03 24.57
N GLY A 555 -23.36 51.55 25.76
CA GLY A 555 -24.13 52.28 26.77
C GLY A 555 -25.65 52.11 26.69
N ALA A 556 -26.15 51.33 25.72
CA ALA A 556 -27.55 51.01 25.50
C ALA A 556 -27.77 49.62 24.94
N SER A 557 -28.91 49.01 25.23
CA SER A 557 -29.32 47.75 24.63
C SER A 557 -29.76 47.92 23.17
N TRP A 558 -29.72 46.83 22.38
CA TRP A 558 -30.22 46.88 20.99
C TRP A 558 -31.66 47.40 20.89
N ALA A 559 -32.51 47.03 21.83
CA ALA A 559 -33.93 47.45 21.85
C ALA A 559 -34.06 48.94 22.09
N GLU A 560 -33.26 49.52 22.97
CA GLU A 560 -33.23 50.97 23.25
C GLU A 560 -32.74 51.75 22.03
N LEU A 561 -31.61 51.35 21.44
CA LEU A 561 -31.06 51.93 20.20
C LEU A 561 -32.09 51.92 19.05
N ALA A 562 -32.80 50.80 18.90
CA ALA A 562 -33.83 50.65 17.88
C ALA A 562 -35.05 51.53 18.15
N ALA A 563 -35.47 51.70 19.43
CA ALA A 563 -36.57 52.55 19.81
C ALA A 563 -36.25 54.06 19.62
N GLU A 564 -34.97 54.42 19.83
CA GLU A 564 -34.48 55.80 19.63
C GLU A 564 -34.15 56.08 18.15
N GLY A 565 -34.05 55.04 17.29
CA GLY A 565 -33.68 55.17 15.88
C GLY A 565 -32.21 55.54 15.70
N ASP A 566 -31.32 55.20 16.67
CA ASP A 566 -29.90 55.48 16.61
C ASP A 566 -29.18 54.45 15.67
N ALA A 567 -29.14 54.77 14.39
CA ALA A 567 -28.50 53.94 13.37
C ALA A 567 -26.99 53.81 13.61
N ALA A 568 -26.31 54.81 14.16
CA ALA A 568 -24.88 54.78 14.44
C ALA A 568 -24.55 53.84 15.63
N GLY A 569 -25.36 53.94 16.70
CA GLY A 569 -25.27 53.04 17.84
C GLY A 569 -25.55 51.59 17.48
N MET A 570 -26.57 51.33 16.66
CA MET A 570 -26.86 49.98 16.14
C MET A 570 -25.72 49.42 15.28
N ALA A 571 -25.12 50.24 14.40
CA ALA A 571 -23.98 49.82 13.59
C ALA A 571 -22.76 49.48 14.46
N THR A 572 -22.46 50.29 15.47
CA THR A 572 -21.40 50.07 16.45
C THR A 572 -21.64 48.79 17.26
N PHE A 573 -22.88 48.58 17.73
CA PHE A 573 -23.29 47.36 18.44
C PHE A 573 -23.04 46.08 17.58
N ALA A 574 -23.49 46.12 16.33
CA ALA A 574 -23.30 45.00 15.41
C ALA A 574 -21.81 44.75 15.12
N ALA A 575 -21.00 45.80 14.92
CA ALA A 575 -19.55 45.66 14.65
C ALA A 575 -18.78 45.07 15.84
N ILE A 576 -19.13 45.48 17.09
CA ILE A 576 -18.54 44.89 18.31
C ILE A 576 -18.94 43.41 18.43
N PHE A 577 -20.20 43.08 18.18
CA PHE A 577 -20.70 41.71 18.20
C PHE A 577 -19.95 40.83 17.19
N GLN A 578 -19.87 41.29 15.95
CA GLN A 578 -19.18 40.57 14.86
C GLN A 578 -17.70 40.39 15.17
N SER A 579 -17.03 41.41 15.69
CA SER A 579 -15.62 41.32 16.10
C SER A 579 -15.39 40.35 17.25
N GLY A 580 -16.30 40.34 18.23
CA GLY A 580 -16.23 39.42 19.37
C GLY A 580 -16.38 37.96 18.94
N TRP A 581 -17.39 37.68 18.10
CA TRP A 581 -17.58 36.32 17.61
C TRP A 581 -16.45 35.88 16.65
N PHE A 582 -15.96 36.78 15.80
CA PHE A 582 -14.80 36.48 14.92
C PHE A 582 -13.57 36.05 15.71
N VAL A 583 -13.23 36.74 16.81
CA VAL A 583 -12.10 36.39 17.67
C VAL A 583 -12.37 35.08 18.41
N GLU A 584 -13.53 34.92 19.02
CA GLU A 584 -13.90 33.73 19.80
C GLU A 584 -13.93 32.48 18.92
N SER A 585 -14.58 32.50 17.77
CA SER A 585 -14.69 31.40 16.84
C SER A 585 -13.30 30.92 16.41
N MET A 586 -12.37 31.83 16.09
CA MET A 586 -10.99 31.45 15.72
C MET A 586 -10.22 30.81 16.88
N TRP A 587 -10.41 31.29 18.11
CA TRP A 587 -9.81 30.67 19.29
C TRP A 587 -10.38 29.27 19.52
N ALA A 588 -11.69 29.11 19.44
CA ALA A 588 -12.35 27.82 19.60
C ALA A 588 -11.92 26.82 18.53
N GLU A 589 -11.99 27.19 17.25
CA GLU A 589 -11.65 26.33 16.12
C GLU A 589 -10.18 25.91 16.10
N THR A 590 -9.27 26.83 16.41
CA THR A 590 -7.83 26.54 16.37
C THR A 590 -7.42 25.66 17.54
N LEU A 591 -7.95 25.92 18.75
CA LEU A 591 -7.60 25.12 19.92
C LEU A 591 -8.24 23.72 19.89
N VAL A 592 -9.42 23.56 19.26
CA VAL A 592 -10.04 22.25 19.12
C VAL A 592 -9.21 21.28 18.27
N ILE A 593 -8.40 21.77 17.31
CA ILE A 593 -7.45 20.94 16.56
C ILE A 593 -6.54 20.19 17.53
N HIS A 594 -5.99 20.89 18.54
CA HIS A 594 -5.12 20.28 19.55
C HIS A 594 -5.85 19.28 20.44
N MET A 595 -7.17 19.47 20.64
CA MET A 595 -7.99 18.55 21.45
C MET A 595 -8.36 17.28 20.69
N LEU A 596 -8.64 17.40 19.38
CA LEU A 596 -9.18 16.31 18.56
C LEU A 596 -8.10 15.54 17.78
N ARG A 597 -6.85 16.02 17.75
CA ARG A 597 -5.74 15.35 17.05
C ARG A 597 -5.31 14.01 17.67
N SER A 598 -5.58 13.81 18.97
CA SER A 598 -5.15 12.64 19.75
C SER A 598 -6.23 12.23 20.75
N PRO A 599 -6.38 10.93 21.07
CA PRO A 599 -7.28 10.46 22.11
C PRO A 599 -6.89 10.93 23.51
N ARG A 600 -5.62 11.31 23.72
CA ARG A 600 -5.08 11.78 24.99
C ARG A 600 -5.36 13.26 25.21
N LEU A 601 -5.17 13.73 26.42
CA LEU A 601 -5.13 15.16 26.71
C LEU A 601 -3.83 15.76 26.17
N PRO A 602 -3.86 16.95 25.54
CA PRO A 602 -2.66 17.70 25.22
C PRO A 602 -1.79 17.87 26.49
N SER A 603 -0.58 17.38 26.44
CA SER A 603 0.35 17.39 27.58
C SER A 603 1.79 17.44 27.07
N LEU A 604 2.74 17.62 27.99
CA LEU A 604 4.17 17.58 27.66
C LEU A 604 4.62 16.22 27.05
N ARG A 605 3.84 15.17 27.25
CA ARG A 605 4.12 13.82 26.66
C ARG A 605 3.41 13.58 25.33
N ASP A 606 2.34 14.33 25.04
CA ASP A 606 1.56 14.26 23.80
C ASP A 606 1.42 15.68 23.21
N HIS A 607 2.56 16.23 22.79
CA HIS A 607 2.63 17.57 22.18
C HIS A 607 2.40 17.48 20.68
N ALA A 608 1.73 18.50 20.16
CA ALA A 608 1.56 18.67 18.72
C ALA A 608 2.90 18.98 18.04
N ALA A 609 2.98 18.74 16.75
CA ALA A 609 4.14 19.13 15.97
C ALA A 609 4.49 20.62 16.19
N PRO A 610 5.79 20.97 16.27
CA PRO A 610 6.20 22.37 16.48
C PRO A 610 5.60 23.33 15.45
N ALA A 611 5.51 22.91 14.19
CA ALA A 611 4.88 23.70 13.14
C ALA A 611 3.42 24.02 13.44
N LEU A 612 2.64 23.04 13.93
CA LEU A 612 1.24 23.26 14.32
C LEU A 612 1.14 24.22 15.50
N CYS A 613 1.98 24.09 16.51
CA CYS A 613 2.01 25.02 17.64
C CYS A 613 2.34 26.45 17.21
N VAL A 614 3.34 26.63 16.35
CA VAL A 614 3.74 27.95 15.86
C VAL A 614 2.62 28.59 15.04
N LEU A 615 2.03 27.86 14.08
CA LEU A 615 0.93 28.41 13.27
C LEU A 615 -0.32 28.70 14.11
N THR A 616 -0.62 27.89 15.13
CA THR A 616 -1.68 28.17 16.09
C THR A 616 -1.45 29.50 16.81
N VAL A 617 -0.26 29.68 17.40
CA VAL A 617 0.05 30.92 18.13
C VAL A 617 0.02 32.13 17.21
N LEU A 618 0.58 32.03 16.01
CA LEU A 618 0.56 33.11 15.02
C LEU A 618 -0.85 33.44 14.56
N GLY A 619 -1.68 32.42 14.29
CA GLY A 619 -3.08 32.58 13.90
C GLY A 619 -3.90 33.29 15.00
N LEU A 620 -3.78 32.81 16.24
CA LEU A 620 -4.46 33.41 17.39
C LEU A 620 -3.99 34.86 17.64
N ALA A 621 -2.69 35.11 17.55
CA ALA A 621 -2.13 36.46 17.70
C ALA A 621 -2.65 37.41 16.61
N LEU A 622 -2.66 36.94 15.34
CA LEU A 622 -3.17 37.71 14.21
C LEU A 622 -4.63 38.10 14.40
N VAL A 623 -5.49 37.12 14.69
CA VAL A 623 -6.94 37.34 14.81
C VAL A 623 -7.29 38.22 16.03
N THR A 624 -6.54 38.06 17.11
CA THR A 624 -6.73 38.90 18.31
C THR A 624 -6.28 40.36 18.06
N TRP A 625 -5.26 40.56 17.23
CA TRP A 625 -4.73 41.88 16.88
C TRP A 625 -5.58 42.59 15.83
N LEU A 626 -6.21 41.88 14.87
CA LEU A 626 -6.96 42.43 13.75
C LEU A 626 -8.00 43.49 14.15
N PRO A 627 -8.86 43.29 15.18
CA PRO A 627 -9.83 44.31 15.60
C PRO A 627 -9.22 45.62 16.13
N ALA A 628 -7.95 45.60 16.55
CA ALA A 628 -7.21 46.77 17.01
C ALA A 628 -6.22 47.30 15.95
N SER A 629 -6.23 46.75 14.76
CA SER A 629 -5.29 47.07 13.69
C SER A 629 -5.74 48.27 12.85
N PRO A 630 -4.84 48.94 12.11
CA PRO A 630 -5.20 50.02 11.19
C PRO A 630 -6.13 49.59 10.04
N ILE A 631 -6.27 48.28 9.76
CA ILE A 631 -7.14 47.73 8.71
C ILE A 631 -8.49 47.25 9.26
N ALA A 632 -8.74 47.40 10.56
CA ALA A 632 -9.97 46.94 11.20
C ALA A 632 -11.23 47.48 10.52
N ASP A 633 -11.27 48.78 10.24
CA ASP A 633 -12.41 49.43 9.60
C ASP A 633 -12.71 48.86 8.20
N ALA A 634 -11.67 48.56 7.42
CA ALA A 634 -11.83 47.91 6.10
C ALA A 634 -12.40 46.52 6.19
N LEU A 635 -12.20 45.82 7.31
CA LEU A 635 -12.73 44.49 7.60
C LEU A 635 -14.08 44.53 8.33
N GLY A 636 -14.58 45.71 8.68
CA GLY A 636 -15.77 45.88 9.49
C GLY A 636 -15.59 45.39 10.92
N LEU A 637 -14.35 45.45 11.46
CA LEU A 637 -14.00 45.03 12.80
C LEU A 637 -13.85 46.26 13.71
N MET A 638 -14.13 46.08 14.98
CA MET A 638 -13.95 47.10 16.02
C MET A 638 -13.15 46.59 17.21
N THR A 639 -12.43 47.48 17.86
CA THR A 639 -11.66 47.17 19.07
C THR A 639 -12.58 46.63 20.17
N LEU A 640 -12.18 45.50 20.75
CA LEU A 640 -12.93 44.81 21.79
C LEU A 640 -12.54 45.32 23.19
N PRO A 641 -13.49 45.43 24.13
CA PRO A 641 -13.18 45.82 25.50
C PRO A 641 -12.41 44.73 26.23
N THR A 642 -11.57 45.11 27.21
CA THR A 642 -10.75 44.16 27.99
C THR A 642 -11.58 43.12 28.75
N SER A 643 -12.81 43.46 29.14
CA SER A 643 -13.76 42.51 29.75
C SER A 643 -14.14 41.35 28.86
N PHE A 644 -14.14 41.55 27.54
CA PHE A 644 -14.38 40.48 26.57
C PHE A 644 -13.31 39.39 26.65
N PHE A 645 -12.03 39.74 26.81
CA PHE A 645 -10.96 38.74 26.87
C PHE A 645 -11.02 37.87 28.13
N ALA A 646 -11.52 38.41 29.26
CA ALA A 646 -11.78 37.61 30.45
C ALA A 646 -12.92 36.58 30.20
N LEU A 647 -13.99 37.03 29.52
CA LEU A 647 -15.09 36.17 29.09
C LEU A 647 -14.61 35.09 28.09
N LEU A 648 -13.81 35.49 27.09
CA LEU A 648 -13.24 34.61 26.10
C LEU A 648 -12.45 33.46 26.75
N ILE A 649 -11.55 33.75 27.71
CA ILE A 649 -10.80 32.75 28.45
C ILE A 649 -11.73 31.77 29.18
N GLY A 650 -12.81 32.27 29.79
CA GLY A 650 -13.81 31.45 30.47
C GLY A 650 -14.55 30.51 29.50
N ILE A 651 -15.03 31.05 28.37
CA ILE A 651 -15.73 30.30 27.32
C ILE A 651 -14.82 29.21 26.73
N VAL A 652 -13.60 29.58 26.33
CA VAL A 652 -12.63 28.65 25.73
C VAL A 652 -12.24 27.53 26.72
N THR A 653 -12.05 27.85 27.99
CA THR A 653 -11.75 26.86 29.02
C THR A 653 -12.92 25.87 29.19
N ALA A 654 -14.15 26.36 29.25
CA ALA A 654 -15.34 25.52 29.33
C ALA A 654 -15.53 24.68 28.05
N TYR A 655 -15.25 25.23 26.88
CA TYR A 655 -15.28 24.53 25.60
C TYR A 655 -14.27 23.37 25.56
N ILE A 656 -13.01 23.61 25.96
CA ILE A 656 -11.98 22.56 26.07
C ILE A 656 -12.43 21.43 27.00
N ALA A 657 -13.01 21.77 28.15
CA ALA A 657 -13.50 20.77 29.11
C ALA A 657 -14.67 19.93 28.55
N LEU A 658 -15.65 20.58 27.89
CA LEU A 658 -16.77 19.85 27.28
C LEU A 658 -16.34 19.01 26.06
N THR A 659 -15.47 19.55 25.22
CA THR A 659 -14.89 18.82 24.09
C THR A 659 -14.17 17.57 24.57
N GLN A 660 -13.41 17.65 25.68
CA GLN A 660 -12.75 16.48 26.26
C GLN A 660 -13.75 15.45 26.77
N LEU A 661 -14.84 15.86 27.36
CA LEU A 661 -15.90 14.96 27.81
C LEU A 661 -16.61 14.29 26.62
N ALA A 662 -16.97 15.06 25.60
CA ALA A 662 -17.57 14.57 24.36
C ALA A 662 -16.65 13.58 23.64
N LYS A 663 -15.35 13.90 23.54
CA LYS A 663 -14.31 13.01 22.98
C LYS A 663 -14.23 11.69 23.73
N ARG A 664 -14.19 11.71 25.06
CA ARG A 664 -14.18 10.48 25.89
C ARG A 664 -15.43 9.64 25.65
N ARG A 665 -16.61 10.27 25.55
CA ARG A 665 -17.87 9.58 25.26
C ARG A 665 -17.86 8.98 23.86
N TYR A 666 -17.34 9.72 22.86
CA TYR A 666 -17.17 9.23 21.49
C TYR A 666 -16.28 7.98 21.45
N ILE A 667 -15.09 8.05 22.07
CA ILE A 667 -14.14 6.92 22.14
C ILE A 667 -14.78 5.72 22.85
N ALA A 668 -15.50 5.94 23.95
CA ALA A 668 -16.19 4.86 24.68
C ALA A 668 -17.26 4.15 23.83
N ARG A 669 -17.89 4.87 22.88
CA ARG A 669 -18.93 4.34 22.00
C ARG A 669 -18.37 3.68 20.73
N HIS A 670 -17.33 4.26 20.12
CA HIS A 670 -16.79 3.85 18.84
C HIS A 670 -15.46 3.07 18.96
N GLY A 671 -14.87 2.97 20.15
CA GLY A 671 -13.61 2.28 20.42
C GLY A 671 -12.35 3.11 20.15
N GLU A 672 -12.42 4.11 19.25
CA GLU A 672 -11.28 4.93 18.86
C GLU A 672 -11.72 6.35 18.46
N LEU A 673 -10.76 7.28 18.35
CA LEU A 673 -11.05 8.68 17.96
C LEU A 673 -10.96 8.88 16.45
N LEU A 674 -9.89 8.33 15.82
CA LEU A 674 -9.59 8.49 14.39
C LEU A 674 -10.17 7.36 13.54
#